data_83b7f808a8b1777e78964c691a6a1747
#
_entry.id   83b7f808a8b1777e78964c691a6a1747
#
_cell.length_a   1.000
_cell.length_b   1.000
_cell.length_c   1.000
_cell.angle_alpha   90.00
_cell.angle_beta   90.00
_cell.angle_gamma   90.00
#
_symmetry.space_group_name_H-M   'P 1'
#
loop_
_entity.id
_entity.type
_entity.pdbx_description
1 polymer ?
#
loop_
_entity_poly.entity_id
_entity_poly.type
_entity_poly.pdbx_seq_one_letter_code
_entity_poly.pdbx_strand_id
1 'polypeptide(L)'
;MIALRLFILAFLFVTGLAGQELPPVLNYAPQQYHGENQNWSISQAKSKIIYVANNKSLLEFNGAKWKRYPSPNETVIRSVNVIDDKIYTGAYMDFGYWQKDDTGLLRYHSLTTKTKSSFLPDEEFWNIWEFEGGVVFQSLRRLYRYNPNDGTILPIEAETLVPRLFKIGQSVYFQKNNAGLFKIEGGRPVLVSDDAAFINDVVVGVFGETDALLVLTRHNGFYQVDKGIVSKKVTSANKLLSEVSVYRCLQLTNGTYVLGTISHGLIHLDSDGNLLFHLNQINGLRNNTVLSLFEDLDNNVWLGLNNGIAHIDFDSPFRVYRDNRGILGTVYASLVTEDIMYLGTNQGLFYKRLDQSADFTMIPGTQGQVWTLTKVGEAIFCGHNSGTFEVIGNQVQKVADVTGTWRIIPKPDDKNILLQGNYDGLYVLEQTGGQWQLREKVKGFENSSRFIEVLNTKVFVNHEYKGVYEIELNDAWTEALQVKVDTTLKGYNSSLIKYQNEILFAYQEGILRYEPNQGKFERDSLLSQAYSKAQYVSGKLVTDSENRNLWMFSKPRIMYASTTGLGTDLRIKSIPLTEEMRDGIVGYENVSPSSDTDTYVFGNTSGYITLSLNQIHSKVFSVHLGAVDKVVLGRTTESLRLSGENEFEHDSNSIELSFYTPEYGALTQPQYQYRLTGIYDDWSVWSEKAEVRFENLPPGAYEFAVRAKMGNVLSNNMAKYAFTIKKPWYLSNVMWFFYIIGGLFVGISVHTLYRGYYHKRQRNIIAANQKEMELQRVQSEKEIIRIKNEQLRKEFQDKSNELAASTMSIIKKNELLYKAKEQLMASEADTESIRPIIHTIDKNLNQSDDWELFKEAFNNADRKFLKKLKKVHPNLSPNDIKLCAYLR
;
A
#
# COMPACT_ATOMS: atom_id res chain seq x y z
N MET A 1 -2.95 -55.71 -25.85
CA MET A 1 -3.23 -54.55 -26.72
C MET A 1 -4.54 -53.80 -26.35
N ILE A 2 -5.58 -54.44 -25.84
CA ILE A 2 -6.85 -53.77 -25.46
C ILE A 2 -6.69 -52.97 -24.16
N ALA A 3 -5.94 -53.49 -23.16
CA ALA A 3 -5.68 -52.78 -21.90
C ALA A 3 -4.78 -51.52 -22.07
N LEU A 4 -3.91 -51.48 -23.07
CA LEU A 4 -3.04 -50.32 -23.35
C LEU A 4 -3.81 -49.23 -24.11
N ARG A 5 -4.87 -49.58 -24.86
CA ARG A 5 -5.75 -48.58 -25.51
C ARG A 5 -6.76 -47.96 -24.54
N LEU A 6 -7.19 -48.68 -23.50
CA LEU A 6 -8.02 -48.13 -22.44
C LEU A 6 -7.21 -47.18 -21.49
N PHE A 7 -5.91 -47.43 -21.30
CA PHE A 7 -5.03 -46.55 -20.52
C PHE A 7 -4.72 -45.24 -21.27
N ILE A 8 -4.66 -45.24 -22.59
CA ILE A 8 -4.45 -44.06 -23.42
C ILE A 8 -5.74 -43.24 -23.56
N LEU A 9 -6.92 -43.81 -23.48
CA LEU A 9 -8.20 -43.11 -23.49
C LEU A 9 -8.55 -42.49 -22.12
N ALA A 10 -7.98 -42.96 -21.01
CA ALA A 10 -8.19 -42.36 -19.67
C ALA A 10 -7.31 -41.13 -19.42
N PHE A 11 -6.34 -40.84 -20.30
CA PHE A 11 -5.40 -39.70 -20.12
C PHE A 11 -5.83 -38.43 -20.90
N LEU A 12 -6.99 -38.44 -21.56
CA LEU A 12 -7.47 -37.31 -22.38
C LEU A 12 -8.65 -36.54 -21.81
N PHE A 13 -8.96 -36.68 -20.53
CA PHE A 13 -9.95 -35.81 -19.83
C PHE A 13 -9.34 -35.10 -18.63
N VAL A 14 -8.19 -34.46 -18.83
CA VAL A 14 -7.91 -33.27 -18.04
C VAL A 14 -8.74 -32.15 -18.70
N THR A 15 -9.96 -31.94 -18.25
CA THR A 15 -10.66 -30.70 -18.51
C THR A 15 -9.83 -29.59 -17.89
N GLY A 16 -8.93 -29.02 -18.67
CA GLY A 16 -8.21 -27.83 -18.29
C GLY A 16 -9.24 -26.75 -17.93
N LEU A 17 -9.22 -26.29 -16.71
CA LEU A 17 -9.88 -25.04 -16.36
C LEU A 17 -9.26 -23.96 -17.25
N ALA A 18 -10.01 -23.55 -18.28
CA ALA A 18 -9.61 -22.45 -19.14
C ALA A 18 -9.34 -21.25 -18.26
N GLY A 19 -8.28 -20.53 -18.53
CA GLY A 19 -7.95 -19.32 -17.80
C GLY A 19 -9.09 -18.31 -17.94
N GLN A 20 -9.59 -17.83 -16.80
CA GLN A 20 -10.71 -16.89 -16.71
C GLN A 20 -10.21 -15.52 -16.26
N GLU A 21 -10.88 -14.47 -16.72
CA GLU A 21 -10.73 -13.13 -16.17
C GLU A 21 -11.46 -13.05 -14.84
N LEU A 22 -10.73 -12.80 -13.77
CA LEU A 22 -11.21 -12.84 -12.41
C LEU A 22 -11.23 -11.46 -11.77
N PRO A 23 -12.18 -11.17 -10.87
CA PRO A 23 -12.11 -9.97 -10.05
C PRO A 23 -10.83 -9.97 -9.22
N PRO A 24 -10.30 -8.79 -8.84
CA PRO A 24 -9.16 -8.68 -7.95
C PRO A 24 -9.42 -9.33 -6.59
N VAL A 25 -8.42 -10.01 -6.07
CA VAL A 25 -8.47 -10.70 -4.77
C VAL A 25 -7.39 -10.17 -3.86
N LEU A 26 -7.78 -9.68 -2.69
CA LEU A 26 -6.88 -9.35 -1.59
C LEU A 26 -6.86 -10.49 -0.60
N ASN A 27 -5.70 -11.03 -0.31
CA ASN A 27 -5.51 -12.08 0.68
C ASN A 27 -4.81 -11.54 1.92
N TYR A 28 -5.37 -11.80 3.09
CA TYR A 28 -4.80 -11.48 4.39
C TYR A 28 -4.29 -12.75 5.07
N ALA A 29 -2.99 -12.80 5.31
CA ALA A 29 -2.34 -13.91 6.00
C ALA A 29 -2.55 -13.81 7.53
N PRO A 30 -2.50 -14.92 8.28
CA PRO A 30 -2.60 -14.91 9.75
C PRO A 30 -1.61 -13.96 10.43
N GLN A 31 -0.41 -13.81 9.87
CA GLN A 31 0.62 -12.90 10.36
C GLN A 31 0.21 -11.42 10.25
N GLN A 32 -0.62 -11.05 9.26
CA GLN A 32 -1.07 -9.68 9.05
C GLN A 32 -2.16 -9.27 10.05
N TYR A 33 -3.07 -10.21 10.40
CA TYR A 33 -4.13 -9.93 11.37
C TYR A 33 -3.81 -10.43 12.78
N HIS A 34 -2.61 -10.99 13.01
CA HIS A 34 -2.11 -11.47 14.31
C HIS A 34 -3.05 -12.46 15.01
N GLY A 35 -3.77 -13.28 14.24
CA GLY A 35 -4.75 -14.25 14.71
C GLY A 35 -4.40 -15.67 14.28
N GLU A 36 -5.30 -16.61 14.62
CA GLU A 36 -5.20 -18.02 14.23
C GLU A 36 -5.64 -18.21 12.77
N ASN A 37 -5.37 -19.37 12.19
CA ASN A 37 -5.57 -19.64 10.76
C ASN A 37 -7.05 -19.59 10.32
N GLN A 38 -7.97 -20.17 11.13
CA GLN A 38 -9.35 -20.42 10.74
C GLN A 38 -10.25 -19.23 11.06
N ASN A 39 -11.08 -18.85 10.08
CA ASN A 39 -12.00 -17.71 10.16
C ASN A 39 -13.43 -18.19 9.86
N TRP A 40 -14.27 -18.29 10.91
CA TRP A 40 -15.52 -19.01 10.91
C TRP A 40 -16.74 -18.20 10.50
N SER A 41 -16.71 -16.90 10.74
CA SER A 41 -17.82 -15.99 10.43
C SER A 41 -17.28 -14.58 10.24
N ILE A 42 -17.93 -13.79 9.39
CA ILE A 42 -17.59 -12.40 9.09
C ILE A 42 -18.86 -11.56 9.17
N SER A 43 -18.74 -10.36 9.69
CA SER A 43 -19.84 -9.37 9.70
C SER A 43 -19.27 -7.95 9.59
N GLN A 44 -20.10 -7.00 9.20
CA GLN A 44 -19.73 -5.59 9.03
C GLN A 44 -20.65 -4.66 9.81
N ALA A 45 -20.06 -3.62 10.42
CA ALA A 45 -20.81 -2.54 11.02
C ALA A 45 -21.26 -1.50 9.96
N LYS A 46 -22.27 -0.69 10.32
CA LYS A 46 -22.69 0.47 9.50
C LYS A 46 -21.56 1.47 9.21
N SER A 47 -20.56 1.51 10.08
CA SER A 47 -19.31 2.27 9.89
C SER A 47 -18.33 1.59 8.91
N LYS A 48 -18.74 0.53 8.23
CA LYS A 48 -17.97 -0.34 7.34
C LYS A 48 -16.88 -1.16 8.01
N ILE A 49 -16.63 -1.04 9.31
CA ILE A 49 -15.63 -1.88 10.02
C ILE A 49 -16.01 -3.36 9.91
N ILE A 50 -15.05 -4.20 9.55
CA ILE A 50 -15.20 -5.64 9.42
C ILE A 50 -14.83 -6.34 10.73
N TYR A 51 -15.66 -7.29 11.14
CA TYR A 51 -15.42 -8.16 12.28
C TYR A 51 -15.36 -9.62 11.84
N VAL A 52 -14.37 -10.37 12.35
CA VAL A 52 -14.15 -11.77 11.98
C VAL A 52 -14.06 -12.64 13.23
N ALA A 53 -14.86 -13.68 13.28
CA ALA A 53 -14.79 -14.74 14.28
C ALA A 53 -13.63 -15.68 13.95
N ASN A 54 -12.60 -15.67 14.79
CA ASN A 54 -11.37 -16.45 14.64
C ASN A 54 -11.21 -17.45 15.81
N ASN A 55 -10.34 -18.45 15.69
CA ASN A 55 -10.22 -19.54 16.66
C ASN A 55 -10.05 -19.09 18.11
N LYS A 56 -9.32 -18.02 18.40
CA LYS A 56 -9.09 -17.56 19.78
C LYS A 56 -9.34 -16.07 19.98
N SER A 57 -10.02 -15.45 19.02
CA SER A 57 -10.19 -13.99 19.05
C SER A 57 -11.31 -13.50 18.16
N LEU A 58 -11.85 -12.33 18.49
CA LEU A 58 -12.54 -11.48 17.57
C LEU A 58 -11.52 -10.57 16.89
N LEU A 59 -11.52 -10.54 15.56
CA LEU A 59 -10.69 -9.63 14.78
C LEU A 59 -11.54 -8.44 14.32
N GLU A 60 -10.97 -7.24 14.41
CA GLU A 60 -11.55 -5.99 13.87
C GLU A 60 -10.64 -5.46 12.78
N PHE A 61 -11.19 -5.13 11.61
CA PHE A 61 -10.46 -4.49 10.52
C PHE A 61 -11.14 -3.20 10.06
N ASN A 62 -10.41 -2.10 10.09
CA ASN A 62 -10.92 -0.78 9.75
C ASN A 62 -10.44 -0.24 8.39
N GLY A 63 -9.81 -1.09 7.56
CA GLY A 63 -9.21 -0.72 6.29
C GLY A 63 -7.72 -0.37 6.38
N ALA A 64 -7.24 0.09 7.55
CA ALA A 64 -5.84 0.43 7.77
C ALA A 64 -5.11 -0.59 8.64
N LYS A 65 -5.76 -1.03 9.72
CA LYS A 65 -5.14 -1.92 10.72
C LYS A 65 -6.09 -3.03 11.15
N TRP A 66 -5.52 -4.20 11.41
CA TRP A 66 -6.16 -5.29 12.14
C TRP A 66 -5.96 -5.10 13.65
N LYS A 67 -7.05 -5.24 14.40
CA LYS A 67 -7.04 -5.33 15.87
C LYS A 67 -7.53 -6.70 16.30
N ARG A 68 -6.88 -7.30 17.27
CA ARG A 68 -7.25 -8.60 17.83
C ARG A 68 -7.76 -8.42 19.26
N TYR A 69 -8.94 -8.97 19.55
CA TYR A 69 -9.53 -9.04 20.87
C TYR A 69 -9.61 -10.51 21.29
N PRO A 70 -8.85 -10.94 22.30
CA PRO A 70 -8.85 -12.33 22.76
C PRO A 70 -10.25 -12.80 23.16
N SER A 71 -10.59 -14.06 22.86
CA SER A 71 -11.81 -14.69 23.33
C SER A 71 -11.85 -14.68 24.87
N PRO A 72 -12.96 -14.26 25.49
CA PRO A 72 -13.03 -14.12 26.94
C PRO A 72 -12.78 -15.38 27.75
N ASN A 73 -13.09 -16.55 27.16
CA ASN A 73 -12.91 -17.87 27.77
C ASN A 73 -11.80 -18.69 27.07
N GLU A 74 -10.95 -18.02 26.24
CA GLU A 74 -9.83 -18.62 25.50
C GLU A 74 -10.23 -19.74 24.53
N THR A 75 -11.53 -19.87 24.21
CA THR A 75 -12.06 -20.84 23.27
C THR A 75 -12.28 -20.25 21.89
N VAL A 76 -12.67 -21.11 20.94
CA VAL A 76 -12.97 -20.69 19.58
C VAL A 76 -14.23 -19.82 19.52
N ILE A 77 -14.15 -18.71 18.79
CA ILE A 77 -15.33 -17.93 18.39
C ILE A 77 -15.80 -18.49 17.05
N ARG A 78 -17.04 -19.02 17.00
CA ARG A 78 -17.63 -19.67 15.81
C ARG A 78 -18.48 -18.71 14.97
N SER A 79 -19.09 -17.75 15.62
CA SER A 79 -19.99 -16.82 14.93
C SER A 79 -19.79 -15.38 15.39
N VAL A 80 -20.01 -14.46 14.47
CA VAL A 80 -20.09 -13.03 14.71
C VAL A 80 -21.22 -12.44 13.87
N ASN A 81 -21.99 -11.55 14.47
CA ASN A 81 -22.97 -10.73 13.75
C ASN A 81 -23.07 -9.36 14.39
N VAL A 82 -23.03 -8.31 13.56
CA VAL A 82 -23.23 -6.93 14.00
C VAL A 82 -24.70 -6.60 13.85
N ILE A 83 -25.36 -6.29 14.96
CA ILE A 83 -26.75 -5.87 15.01
C ILE A 83 -26.77 -4.54 15.76
N ASP A 84 -27.22 -3.50 15.09
CA ASP A 84 -27.10 -2.10 15.54
C ASP A 84 -25.65 -1.74 15.90
N ASP A 85 -25.40 -1.32 17.13
CA ASP A 85 -24.07 -0.90 17.61
C ASP A 85 -23.35 -2.01 18.41
N LYS A 86 -23.91 -3.22 18.46
CA LYS A 86 -23.35 -4.35 19.21
C LYS A 86 -22.83 -5.44 18.29
N ILE A 87 -21.65 -5.96 18.61
CA ILE A 87 -21.03 -7.05 17.90
C ILE A 87 -21.29 -8.33 18.70
N TYR A 88 -22.29 -9.11 18.30
CA TYR A 88 -22.63 -10.36 18.94
C TYR A 88 -21.68 -11.47 18.52
N THR A 89 -21.20 -12.27 19.50
CA THR A 89 -20.33 -13.43 19.24
C THR A 89 -20.84 -14.67 19.95
N GLY A 90 -20.66 -15.81 19.27
CA GLY A 90 -20.91 -17.13 19.80
C GLY A 90 -19.62 -17.96 19.85
N ALA A 91 -19.32 -18.51 21.00
CA ALA A 91 -18.13 -19.30 21.28
C ALA A 91 -18.49 -20.70 21.84
N TYR A 92 -17.51 -21.47 22.32
CA TYR A 92 -17.76 -22.69 23.05
C TYR A 92 -18.24 -22.34 24.47
N MET A 93 -19.42 -22.87 24.84
CA MET A 93 -20.08 -22.68 26.15
C MET A 93 -20.27 -21.21 26.57
N ASP A 94 -20.19 -20.26 25.63
CA ASP A 94 -20.44 -18.84 25.92
C ASP A 94 -20.95 -18.10 24.67
N PHE A 95 -21.83 -17.12 24.90
CA PHE A 95 -22.22 -16.14 23.90
C PHE A 95 -22.49 -14.80 24.57
N GLY A 96 -22.33 -13.73 23.80
CA GLY A 96 -22.48 -12.39 24.31
C GLY A 96 -22.32 -11.34 23.22
N TYR A 97 -22.05 -10.12 23.65
CA TYR A 97 -21.78 -9.04 22.71
C TYR A 97 -20.57 -8.21 23.17
N TRP A 98 -19.96 -7.57 22.19
CA TRP A 98 -18.92 -6.57 22.37
C TRP A 98 -19.50 -5.21 22.07
N GLN A 99 -19.08 -4.21 22.82
CA GLN A 99 -19.46 -2.82 22.63
C GLN A 99 -18.22 -1.94 22.78
N LYS A 100 -18.11 -0.90 21.95
CA LYS A 100 -17.01 0.06 22.07
C LYS A 100 -17.23 0.94 23.29
N ASP A 101 -16.19 1.11 24.10
CA ASP A 101 -16.13 2.10 25.14
C ASP A 101 -15.77 3.48 24.57
N ASP A 102 -15.71 4.51 25.43
CA ASP A 102 -15.40 5.89 25.04
C ASP A 102 -14.00 6.04 24.38
N THR A 103 -13.11 5.08 24.57
CA THR A 103 -11.77 5.05 23.96
C THR A 103 -11.76 4.35 22.61
N GLY A 104 -12.89 3.80 22.16
CA GLY A 104 -13.03 3.02 20.93
C GLY A 104 -12.56 1.57 21.05
N LEU A 105 -12.26 1.08 22.25
CA LEU A 105 -11.90 -0.32 22.50
C LEU A 105 -13.15 -1.16 22.76
N LEU A 106 -13.17 -2.38 22.22
CA LEU A 106 -14.26 -3.32 22.46
C LEU A 106 -14.18 -3.92 23.85
N ARG A 107 -15.33 -3.92 24.56
CA ARG A 107 -15.54 -4.61 25.84
C ARG A 107 -16.57 -5.71 25.68
N TYR A 108 -16.25 -6.88 26.20
CA TYR A 108 -17.13 -8.05 26.12
C TYR A 108 -18.11 -8.08 27.26
N HIS A 109 -19.36 -8.43 26.95
CA HIS A 109 -20.46 -8.63 27.88
C HIS A 109 -21.06 -10.03 27.64
N SER A 110 -20.73 -10.98 28.54
CA SER A 110 -21.31 -12.32 28.49
C SER A 110 -22.80 -12.28 28.81
N LEU A 111 -23.59 -12.99 28.02
CA LEU A 111 -25.03 -13.19 28.27
C LEU A 111 -25.33 -14.50 29.01
N THR A 112 -24.39 -15.42 29.03
CA THR A 112 -24.56 -16.74 29.64
C THR A 112 -24.74 -16.66 31.14
N THR A 113 -24.16 -15.68 31.82
CA THR A 113 -24.33 -15.45 33.26
C THR A 113 -25.75 -15.01 33.63
N LYS A 114 -26.57 -14.61 32.65
CA LYS A 114 -27.95 -14.14 32.85
C LYS A 114 -28.99 -15.23 32.57
N THR A 115 -28.61 -16.36 32.00
CA THR A 115 -29.54 -17.42 31.69
C THR A 115 -29.84 -18.30 32.91
N LYS A 116 -31.13 -18.57 33.15
CA LYS A 116 -31.58 -19.49 34.19
C LYS A 116 -31.53 -20.95 33.73
N SER A 117 -31.37 -21.19 32.45
CA SER A 117 -31.29 -22.54 31.86
C SER A 117 -29.86 -23.01 31.89
N SER A 118 -29.63 -24.25 32.30
CA SER A 118 -28.33 -24.92 32.13
C SER A 118 -28.13 -25.19 30.63
N PHE A 119 -26.94 -24.87 30.12
CA PHE A 119 -26.56 -25.31 28.80
C PHE A 119 -26.45 -26.84 28.74
N LEU A 120 -26.64 -27.36 27.52
CA LEU A 120 -26.23 -28.74 27.23
C LEU A 120 -24.70 -28.85 27.28
N PRO A 121 -24.15 -30.03 27.66
CA PRO A 121 -22.70 -30.23 27.59
C PRO A 121 -22.16 -30.02 26.17
N ASP A 122 -21.02 -29.36 26.06
CA ASP A 122 -20.29 -29.14 24.80
C ASP A 122 -21.04 -28.35 23.73
N GLU A 123 -21.77 -27.31 24.13
CA GLU A 123 -22.42 -26.42 23.16
C GLU A 123 -21.46 -25.40 22.54
N GLU A 124 -21.47 -25.33 21.22
CA GLU A 124 -20.83 -24.29 20.42
C GLU A 124 -21.88 -23.50 19.68
N PHE A 125 -21.72 -22.16 19.59
CA PHE A 125 -22.70 -21.27 18.97
C PHE A 125 -22.23 -20.84 17.59
N TRP A 126 -22.81 -21.44 16.54
CA TRP A 126 -22.32 -21.41 15.16
C TRP A 126 -22.94 -20.32 14.31
N ASN A 127 -24.15 -19.82 14.67
CA ASN A 127 -24.83 -18.75 13.95
C ASN A 127 -25.51 -17.78 14.91
N ILE A 128 -25.63 -16.53 14.45
CA ILE A 128 -26.32 -15.46 15.18
C ILE A 128 -27.20 -14.74 14.17
N TRP A 129 -28.46 -14.54 14.50
CA TRP A 129 -29.45 -13.92 13.65
C TRP A 129 -30.28 -12.88 14.42
N GLU A 130 -30.65 -11.80 13.73
CA GLU A 130 -31.71 -10.92 14.20
C GLU A 130 -33.06 -11.46 13.77
N PHE A 131 -33.96 -11.65 14.73
CA PHE A 131 -35.30 -12.14 14.46
C PHE A 131 -36.33 -11.52 15.39
N GLU A 132 -37.36 -10.84 14.85
CA GLU A 132 -38.43 -10.18 15.60
C GLU A 132 -37.93 -9.31 16.75
N GLY A 133 -36.95 -8.46 16.48
CA GLY A 133 -36.37 -7.55 17.49
C GLY A 133 -35.55 -8.22 18.59
N GLY A 134 -35.30 -9.53 18.48
CA GLY A 134 -34.39 -10.29 19.32
C GLY A 134 -33.17 -10.80 18.60
N VAL A 135 -32.21 -11.36 19.34
CA VAL A 135 -31.01 -11.99 18.80
C VAL A 135 -31.05 -13.49 19.10
N VAL A 136 -30.94 -14.30 18.05
CA VAL A 136 -30.98 -15.76 18.15
C VAL A 136 -29.56 -16.29 18.00
N PHE A 137 -29.09 -17.05 18.99
CA PHE A 137 -27.86 -17.81 18.98
C PHE A 137 -28.16 -19.26 18.72
N GLN A 138 -27.52 -19.85 17.72
CA GLN A 138 -27.76 -21.24 17.33
C GLN A 138 -26.61 -22.14 17.76
N SER A 139 -26.93 -23.16 18.57
CA SER A 139 -26.09 -24.34 18.73
C SER A 139 -26.57 -25.48 17.82
N LEU A 140 -25.92 -26.67 17.88
CA LEU A 140 -26.33 -27.83 17.11
C LEU A 140 -27.75 -28.37 17.51
N ARG A 141 -28.08 -28.23 18.78
CA ARG A 141 -29.32 -28.82 19.34
C ARG A 141 -30.37 -27.80 19.71
N ARG A 142 -29.96 -26.55 19.97
CA ARG A 142 -30.86 -25.50 20.50
C ARG A 142 -30.67 -24.16 19.83
N LEU A 143 -31.77 -23.38 19.88
CA LEU A 143 -31.74 -21.94 19.59
C LEU A 143 -31.95 -21.20 20.90
N TYR A 144 -31.17 -20.13 21.13
CA TYR A 144 -31.34 -19.26 22.31
C TYR A 144 -31.75 -17.86 21.81
N ARG A 145 -33.02 -17.51 22.06
CA ARG A 145 -33.54 -16.18 21.69
C ARG A 145 -33.29 -15.22 22.84
N TYR A 146 -32.40 -14.29 22.65
CA TYR A 146 -32.13 -13.18 23.57
C TYR A 146 -32.98 -11.97 23.19
N ASN A 147 -33.71 -11.40 24.19
CA ASN A 147 -34.41 -10.13 24.02
C ASN A 147 -33.56 -8.99 24.62
N PRO A 148 -33.06 -8.03 23.79
CA PRO A 148 -32.20 -6.93 24.27
C PRO A 148 -32.93 -5.96 25.23
N ASN A 149 -34.28 -5.87 25.18
CA ASN A 149 -35.05 -4.90 25.94
C ASN A 149 -35.20 -5.29 27.43
N ASP A 150 -35.39 -6.58 27.71
CA ASP A 150 -35.57 -7.09 29.05
C ASP A 150 -34.50 -8.05 29.55
N GLY A 151 -33.59 -8.44 28.66
CA GLY A 151 -32.45 -9.33 28.94
C GLY A 151 -32.86 -10.80 29.10
N THR A 152 -34.07 -11.19 28.70
CA THR A 152 -34.54 -12.58 28.80
C THR A 152 -33.92 -13.46 27.71
N ILE A 153 -33.69 -14.74 28.04
CA ILE A 153 -33.16 -15.74 27.10
C ILE A 153 -34.09 -16.96 27.13
N LEU A 154 -34.65 -17.29 25.96
CA LEU A 154 -35.57 -18.42 25.78
C LEU A 154 -34.90 -19.51 24.94
N PRO A 155 -34.69 -20.75 25.46
CA PRO A 155 -34.20 -21.87 24.67
C PRO A 155 -35.32 -22.50 23.87
N ILE A 156 -35.02 -22.90 22.64
CA ILE A 156 -35.94 -23.61 21.70
C ILE A 156 -35.16 -24.84 21.19
N GLU A 157 -35.77 -26.04 21.34
CA GLU A 157 -35.18 -27.29 20.85
C GLU A 157 -35.29 -27.34 19.31
N ALA A 158 -34.19 -27.60 18.61
CA ALA A 158 -34.17 -27.59 17.16
C ALA A 158 -33.60 -28.89 16.50
N GLU A 159 -32.71 -29.62 17.18
CA GLU A 159 -32.06 -30.87 16.69
C GLU A 159 -31.65 -30.80 15.20
N THR A 160 -30.88 -29.77 14.85
CA THR A 160 -30.45 -29.53 13.46
C THR A 160 -29.38 -30.55 13.02
N LEU A 161 -29.42 -31.00 11.74
CA LEU A 161 -28.40 -31.84 11.13
C LEU A 161 -27.03 -31.12 11.13
N VAL A 162 -27.05 -29.84 10.76
CA VAL A 162 -25.92 -28.91 10.83
C VAL A 162 -26.42 -27.62 11.46
N PRO A 163 -25.59 -26.86 12.19
CA PRO A 163 -26.01 -25.63 12.85
C PRO A 163 -26.19 -24.50 11.82
N ARG A 164 -27.21 -24.59 10.99
CA ARG A 164 -27.58 -23.61 9.98
C ARG A 164 -29.07 -23.32 9.99
N LEU A 165 -29.37 -22.04 9.94
CA LEU A 165 -30.71 -21.51 9.73
C LEU A 165 -30.69 -20.69 8.44
N PHE A 166 -31.82 -20.70 7.76
CA PHE A 166 -32.03 -19.92 6.52
C PHE A 166 -33.26 -19.02 6.73
N LYS A 167 -33.08 -17.71 6.61
CA LYS A 167 -34.16 -16.72 6.77
C LYS A 167 -34.67 -16.34 5.39
N ILE A 168 -35.98 -16.60 5.12
CA ILE A 168 -36.67 -16.17 3.91
C ILE A 168 -37.88 -15.34 4.33
N GLY A 169 -37.87 -14.06 4.10
CA GLY A 169 -38.90 -13.13 4.59
C GLY A 169 -38.99 -13.18 6.11
N GLN A 170 -40.12 -13.56 6.64
CA GLN A 170 -40.37 -13.74 8.09
C GLN A 170 -40.30 -15.21 8.53
N SER A 171 -39.93 -16.13 7.64
CA SER A 171 -39.85 -17.56 7.94
C SER A 171 -38.37 -17.97 8.14
N VAL A 172 -38.14 -18.87 9.07
CA VAL A 172 -36.85 -19.49 9.36
C VAL A 172 -36.91 -20.97 9.01
N TYR A 173 -36.01 -21.39 8.12
CA TYR A 173 -35.87 -22.77 7.66
C TYR A 173 -34.64 -23.42 8.24
N PHE A 174 -34.70 -24.74 8.45
CA PHE A 174 -33.56 -25.55 8.87
C PHE A 174 -33.72 -27.01 8.44
N GLN A 175 -32.63 -27.72 8.34
CA GLN A 175 -32.67 -29.16 8.07
C GLN A 175 -32.59 -29.92 9.40
N LYS A 176 -33.59 -30.77 9.65
CA LYS A 176 -33.63 -31.70 10.78
C LYS A 176 -32.96 -33.01 10.40
N ASN A 177 -32.19 -33.57 11.33
CA ASN A 177 -31.46 -34.81 11.12
C ASN A 177 -32.43 -35.99 10.73
N ASN A 178 -32.13 -36.65 9.61
CA ASN A 178 -32.93 -37.77 9.02
C ASN A 178 -34.42 -37.48 8.82
N ALA A 179 -34.81 -36.23 8.75
CA ALA A 179 -36.21 -35.87 8.67
C ALA A 179 -36.57 -34.86 7.56
N GLY A 180 -35.56 -34.28 6.92
CA GLY A 180 -35.74 -33.36 5.79
C GLY A 180 -35.72 -31.89 6.16
N LEU A 181 -36.37 -31.02 5.36
CA LEU A 181 -36.42 -29.56 5.50
C LEU A 181 -37.64 -29.13 6.30
N PHE A 182 -37.43 -28.30 7.31
CA PHE A 182 -38.45 -27.75 8.21
C PHE A 182 -38.43 -26.22 8.20
N LYS A 183 -39.55 -25.59 8.56
CA LYS A 183 -39.68 -24.18 8.93
C LYS A 183 -40.11 -24.02 10.38
N ILE A 184 -39.78 -22.90 11.01
CA ILE A 184 -40.33 -22.54 12.32
C ILE A 184 -41.59 -21.71 12.13
N GLU A 185 -42.69 -22.16 12.71
CA GLU A 185 -43.98 -21.48 12.66
C GLU A 185 -44.63 -21.52 14.04
N GLY A 186 -44.97 -20.36 14.59
CA GLY A 186 -45.49 -20.27 15.97
C GLY A 186 -44.56 -20.86 17.05
N GLY A 187 -43.22 -20.80 16.82
CA GLY A 187 -42.22 -21.35 17.73
C GLY A 187 -42.07 -22.90 17.67
N ARG A 188 -42.66 -23.57 16.68
CA ARG A 188 -42.61 -25.03 16.50
C ARG A 188 -42.10 -25.40 15.11
N PRO A 189 -41.34 -26.50 14.98
CA PRO A 189 -40.91 -27.04 13.69
C PRO A 189 -42.08 -27.57 12.90
N VAL A 190 -42.23 -27.11 11.66
CA VAL A 190 -43.28 -27.60 10.70
C VAL A 190 -42.53 -28.14 9.49
N LEU A 191 -42.88 -29.34 9.04
CA LEU A 191 -42.28 -30.00 7.90
C LEU A 191 -42.58 -29.24 6.60
N VAL A 192 -41.58 -28.96 5.80
CA VAL A 192 -41.67 -28.37 4.47
C VAL A 192 -41.55 -29.47 3.41
N SER A 193 -40.57 -30.38 3.56
CA SER A 193 -40.37 -31.53 2.67
C SER A 193 -39.49 -32.59 3.32
N ASP A 194 -39.93 -33.85 3.19
CA ASP A 194 -39.16 -35.07 3.56
C ASP A 194 -38.58 -35.79 2.33
N ASP A 195 -38.40 -35.08 1.23
CA ASP A 195 -37.81 -35.63 0.02
C ASP A 195 -36.41 -36.22 0.29
N ALA A 196 -36.09 -37.34 -0.40
CA ALA A 196 -34.81 -38.03 -0.30
C ALA A 196 -33.59 -37.10 -0.56
N ALA A 197 -33.77 -36.09 -1.40
CA ALA A 197 -32.73 -35.08 -1.66
C ALA A 197 -32.31 -34.31 -0.41
N PHE A 198 -33.24 -34.08 0.54
CA PHE A 198 -33.02 -33.35 1.77
C PHE A 198 -32.79 -34.24 3.00
N ILE A 199 -33.06 -35.56 2.86
CA ILE A 199 -32.72 -36.56 3.88
C ILE A 199 -31.30 -37.07 3.68
N ASN A 200 -30.89 -37.34 2.43
CA ASN A 200 -29.63 -37.97 2.09
C ASN A 200 -28.46 -37.00 1.84
N ASP A 201 -28.71 -35.69 1.67
CA ASP A 201 -27.66 -34.68 1.48
C ASP A 201 -27.91 -33.45 2.36
N VAL A 202 -26.88 -32.74 2.65
CA VAL A 202 -26.92 -31.56 3.54
C VAL A 202 -27.40 -30.36 2.78
N VAL A 203 -28.45 -29.68 3.28
CA VAL A 203 -28.91 -28.39 2.78
C VAL A 203 -27.90 -27.31 3.19
N VAL A 204 -27.37 -26.61 2.20
CA VAL A 204 -26.36 -25.57 2.40
C VAL A 204 -26.86 -24.17 2.07
N GLY A 205 -27.99 -24.04 1.39
CA GLY A 205 -28.65 -22.77 1.08
C GLY A 205 -30.14 -22.96 0.84
N VAL A 206 -30.96 -21.99 1.26
CA VAL A 206 -32.39 -21.91 0.94
C VAL A 206 -32.63 -20.46 0.53
N PHE A 207 -33.30 -20.26 -0.63
CA PHE A 207 -33.54 -18.97 -1.27
C PHE A 207 -34.94 -18.92 -1.85
N GLY A 208 -35.37 -17.77 -2.35
CA GLY A 208 -36.63 -17.57 -3.02
C GLY A 208 -37.72 -17.00 -2.12
N GLU A 209 -39.00 -17.37 -2.37
CA GLU A 209 -40.16 -16.93 -1.62
C GLU A 209 -40.77 -18.10 -0.84
N THR A 210 -41.63 -17.81 0.13
CA THR A 210 -42.18 -18.83 1.05
C THR A 210 -42.82 -20.03 0.36
N ASP A 211 -43.45 -19.82 -0.80
CA ASP A 211 -44.16 -20.87 -1.55
C ASP A 211 -43.37 -21.46 -2.72
N ALA A 212 -42.23 -20.81 -3.07
CA ALA A 212 -41.37 -21.23 -4.18
C ALA A 212 -39.89 -21.12 -3.74
N LEU A 213 -39.42 -22.17 -3.07
CA LEU A 213 -38.04 -22.21 -2.54
C LEU A 213 -37.09 -22.77 -3.58
N LEU A 214 -35.88 -22.19 -3.61
CA LEU A 214 -34.71 -22.76 -4.25
C LEU A 214 -33.75 -23.27 -3.15
N VAL A 215 -33.50 -24.57 -3.15
CA VAL A 215 -32.69 -25.24 -2.11
C VAL A 215 -31.42 -25.78 -2.75
N LEU A 216 -30.28 -25.40 -2.20
CA LEU A 216 -28.95 -25.91 -2.59
C LEU A 216 -28.53 -26.99 -1.61
N THR A 217 -28.10 -28.14 -2.12
CA THR A 217 -27.50 -29.22 -1.33
C THR A 217 -26.00 -29.29 -1.52
N ARG A 218 -25.33 -29.99 -0.61
CA ARG A 218 -23.84 -30.04 -0.54
C ARG A 218 -23.20 -30.65 -1.80
N HIS A 219 -23.80 -31.69 -2.38
CA HIS A 219 -23.20 -32.47 -3.47
C HIS A 219 -24.07 -32.56 -4.71
N ASN A 220 -25.36 -32.23 -4.63
CA ASN A 220 -26.29 -32.53 -5.72
C ASN A 220 -26.84 -31.29 -6.44
N GLY A 221 -26.39 -30.07 -6.03
CA GLY A 221 -26.79 -28.80 -6.67
C GLY A 221 -28.13 -28.30 -6.23
N PHE A 222 -28.85 -27.61 -7.11
CA PHE A 222 -30.08 -26.91 -6.82
C PHE A 222 -31.34 -27.77 -7.02
N TYR A 223 -32.32 -27.56 -6.12
CA TYR A 223 -33.67 -28.10 -6.17
C TYR A 223 -34.70 -27.00 -6.03
N GLN A 224 -35.76 -27.06 -6.81
CA GLN A 224 -36.95 -26.22 -6.65
C GLN A 224 -37.96 -26.94 -5.77
N VAL A 225 -38.53 -26.22 -4.80
CA VAL A 225 -39.58 -26.72 -3.91
C VAL A 225 -40.77 -25.81 -4.11
N ASP A 226 -41.81 -26.31 -4.80
CA ASP A 226 -43.09 -25.63 -5.03
C ASP A 226 -44.20 -26.39 -4.32
N LYS A 227 -44.78 -25.76 -3.28
CA LYS A 227 -45.83 -26.36 -2.46
C LYS A 227 -45.51 -27.78 -1.97
N GLY A 228 -44.25 -28.00 -1.58
CA GLY A 228 -43.74 -29.29 -1.08
C GLY A 228 -43.31 -30.29 -2.17
N ILE A 229 -43.53 -30.01 -3.45
CA ILE A 229 -43.04 -30.82 -4.56
C ILE A 229 -41.59 -30.43 -4.87
N VAL A 230 -40.70 -31.42 -4.84
CA VAL A 230 -39.26 -31.22 -5.08
C VAL A 230 -38.87 -31.64 -6.49
N SER A 231 -38.18 -30.78 -7.21
CA SER A 231 -37.63 -31.07 -8.53
C SER A 231 -36.21 -30.56 -8.66
N LYS A 232 -35.34 -31.33 -9.32
CA LYS A 232 -33.92 -30.90 -9.51
C LYS A 232 -33.85 -29.82 -10.57
N LYS A 233 -33.21 -28.69 -10.26
CA LYS A 233 -32.90 -27.61 -11.22
C LYS A 233 -31.67 -28.00 -12.03
N VAL A 234 -31.76 -28.06 -13.34
CA VAL A 234 -30.66 -28.38 -14.24
C VAL A 234 -29.97 -27.05 -14.61
N THR A 235 -28.65 -26.96 -14.35
CA THR A 235 -27.81 -25.78 -14.67
C THR A 235 -26.49 -26.23 -15.29
N SER A 236 -25.76 -25.32 -15.94
CA SER A 236 -24.44 -25.63 -16.50
C SER A 236 -23.41 -25.98 -15.39
N ALA A 237 -23.67 -25.58 -14.15
CA ALA A 237 -22.81 -25.87 -13.02
C ALA A 237 -23.01 -27.27 -12.41
N ASN A 238 -24.04 -28.02 -12.78
CA ASN A 238 -24.41 -29.29 -12.13
C ASN A 238 -23.28 -30.32 -12.13
N LYS A 239 -22.49 -30.41 -13.20
CA LYS A 239 -21.34 -31.31 -13.27
C LYS A 239 -20.29 -30.91 -12.20
N LEU A 240 -19.91 -29.64 -12.15
CA LEU A 240 -18.96 -29.14 -11.17
C LEU A 240 -19.50 -29.34 -9.74
N LEU A 241 -20.78 -29.02 -9.50
CA LEU A 241 -21.41 -29.16 -8.18
C LEU A 241 -21.50 -30.60 -7.69
N SER A 242 -21.52 -31.61 -8.59
CA SER A 242 -21.46 -33.02 -8.21
C SER A 242 -20.04 -33.51 -7.84
N GLU A 243 -19.03 -32.79 -8.25
CA GLU A 243 -17.59 -33.11 -7.99
C GLU A 243 -17.05 -32.41 -6.75
N VAL A 244 -17.74 -31.37 -6.26
CA VAL A 244 -17.29 -30.54 -5.12
C VAL A 244 -18.17 -30.73 -3.89
N SER A 245 -17.65 -30.40 -2.72
CA SER A 245 -18.41 -30.34 -1.48
C SER A 245 -18.67 -28.89 -1.12
N VAL A 246 -19.87 -28.38 -1.38
CA VAL A 246 -20.27 -27.02 -1.01
C VAL A 246 -20.44 -26.94 0.50
N TYR A 247 -19.72 -26.01 1.12
CA TYR A 247 -19.77 -25.81 2.56
C TYR A 247 -20.59 -24.57 2.97
N ARG A 248 -20.51 -23.48 2.23
CA ARG A 248 -21.28 -22.24 2.44
C ARG A 248 -21.86 -21.75 1.12
N CYS A 249 -23.00 -21.08 1.21
CA CYS A 249 -23.60 -20.39 0.08
C CYS A 249 -24.15 -19.05 0.52
N LEU A 250 -24.05 -18.07 -0.35
CA LEU A 250 -24.59 -16.73 -0.18
C LEU A 250 -25.21 -16.29 -1.50
N GLN A 251 -26.46 -15.82 -1.46
CA GLN A 251 -27.05 -15.06 -2.57
C GLN A 251 -26.66 -13.60 -2.39
N LEU A 252 -26.04 -13.02 -3.42
CA LEU A 252 -25.65 -11.62 -3.43
C LEU A 252 -26.84 -10.71 -3.70
N THR A 253 -26.72 -9.45 -3.32
CA THR A 253 -27.75 -8.41 -3.52
C THR A 253 -28.17 -8.27 -4.99
N ASN A 254 -27.26 -8.55 -5.94
CA ASN A 254 -27.52 -8.56 -7.39
C ASN A 254 -28.23 -9.84 -7.89
N GLY A 255 -28.59 -10.77 -6.99
CA GLY A 255 -29.27 -12.01 -7.29
C GLY A 255 -28.38 -13.20 -7.68
N THR A 256 -27.08 -13.01 -7.85
CA THR A 256 -26.13 -14.09 -8.17
C THR A 256 -25.77 -14.90 -6.93
N TYR A 257 -25.11 -16.07 -7.07
CA TYR A 257 -24.78 -16.96 -5.96
C TYR A 257 -23.29 -17.17 -5.87
N VAL A 258 -22.73 -17.04 -4.68
CA VAL A 258 -21.35 -17.43 -4.37
C VAL A 258 -21.35 -18.67 -3.46
N LEU A 259 -20.60 -19.68 -3.87
CA LEU A 259 -20.51 -20.97 -3.17
C LEU A 259 -19.10 -21.17 -2.66
N GLY A 260 -18.93 -21.28 -1.35
CA GLY A 260 -17.68 -21.67 -0.70
C GLY A 260 -17.60 -23.18 -0.55
N THR A 261 -16.50 -23.79 -0.99
CA THR A 261 -16.29 -25.24 -0.95
C THR A 261 -15.22 -25.63 0.07
N ILE A 262 -15.13 -26.93 0.36
CA ILE A 262 -14.11 -27.47 1.26
C ILE A 262 -12.74 -27.56 0.58
N SER A 263 -12.68 -27.88 -0.70
CA SER A 263 -11.41 -28.20 -1.38
C SER A 263 -11.20 -27.54 -2.74
N HIS A 264 -12.21 -26.80 -3.24
CA HIS A 264 -12.20 -26.23 -4.58
C HIS A 264 -12.29 -24.69 -4.59
N GLY A 265 -12.25 -24.00 -3.45
CA GLY A 265 -12.32 -22.54 -3.39
C GLY A 265 -13.74 -22.01 -3.51
N LEU A 266 -13.90 -20.91 -4.26
CA LEU A 266 -15.16 -20.20 -4.48
C LEU A 266 -15.68 -20.45 -5.89
N ILE A 267 -16.97 -20.76 -6.01
CA ILE A 267 -17.69 -20.85 -7.27
C ILE A 267 -18.69 -19.71 -7.31
N HIS A 268 -18.69 -18.91 -8.38
CA HIS A 268 -19.66 -17.86 -8.63
C HIS A 268 -20.62 -18.24 -9.75
N LEU A 269 -21.89 -18.17 -9.45
CA LEU A 269 -22.96 -18.55 -10.37
C LEU A 269 -23.87 -17.34 -10.64
N ASP A 270 -24.47 -17.28 -11.82
CA ASP A 270 -25.54 -16.33 -12.13
C ASP A 270 -26.83 -16.61 -11.35
N SER A 271 -27.89 -15.81 -11.55
CA SER A 271 -29.20 -15.98 -10.93
C SER A 271 -29.90 -17.29 -11.35
N ASP A 272 -29.55 -17.84 -12.50
CA ASP A 272 -30.06 -19.08 -13.00
C ASP A 272 -29.30 -20.32 -12.51
N GLY A 273 -28.12 -20.10 -11.88
CA GLY A 273 -27.25 -21.13 -11.35
C GLY A 273 -26.20 -21.61 -12.37
N ASN A 274 -25.95 -20.84 -13.45
CA ASN A 274 -24.88 -21.13 -14.38
C ASN A 274 -23.56 -20.60 -13.87
N LEU A 275 -22.45 -21.25 -14.25
CA LEU A 275 -21.11 -20.89 -13.85
C LEU A 275 -20.67 -19.57 -14.50
N LEU A 276 -20.37 -18.57 -13.68
CA LEU A 276 -19.70 -17.33 -14.10
C LEU A 276 -18.19 -17.48 -14.01
N PHE A 277 -17.67 -17.85 -12.84
CA PHE A 277 -16.24 -18.15 -12.66
C PHE A 277 -15.98 -19.06 -11.45
N HIS A 278 -14.78 -19.64 -11.44
CA HIS A 278 -14.29 -20.49 -10.35
C HIS A 278 -12.93 -19.95 -9.87
N LEU A 279 -12.88 -19.53 -8.61
CA LEU A 279 -11.72 -18.99 -7.97
C LEU A 279 -11.16 -19.95 -6.92
N ASN A 280 -9.90 -20.33 -7.04
CA ASN A 280 -9.25 -21.28 -6.18
C ASN A 280 -7.79 -20.88 -5.88
N GLN A 281 -7.04 -21.74 -5.20
CA GLN A 281 -5.66 -21.47 -4.82
C GLN A 281 -4.71 -21.33 -6.01
N ILE A 282 -5.04 -21.95 -7.15
CA ILE A 282 -4.21 -21.86 -8.36
C ILE A 282 -4.33 -20.46 -8.98
N ASN A 283 -5.53 -19.86 -8.93
CA ASN A 283 -5.85 -18.62 -9.66
C ASN A 283 -6.11 -17.40 -8.77
N GLY A 284 -5.75 -17.45 -7.47
CA GLY A 284 -5.71 -16.24 -6.66
C GLY A 284 -6.12 -16.35 -5.21
N LEU A 285 -6.79 -17.41 -4.75
CA LEU A 285 -7.08 -17.60 -3.33
C LEU A 285 -5.86 -18.11 -2.58
N ARG A 286 -5.79 -17.72 -1.31
CA ARG A 286 -4.77 -18.26 -0.40
C ARG A 286 -5.01 -19.71 -0.01
N ASN A 287 -6.28 -20.12 0.09
CA ASN A 287 -6.68 -21.45 0.52
C ASN A 287 -8.01 -21.86 -0.11
N ASN A 288 -8.16 -23.14 -0.48
CA ASN A 288 -9.36 -23.66 -1.13
C ASN A 288 -10.52 -23.93 -0.18
N THR A 289 -10.28 -24.02 1.13
CA THR A 289 -11.35 -24.27 2.10
C THR A 289 -11.97 -22.94 2.54
N VAL A 290 -13.21 -22.72 2.13
CA VAL A 290 -13.98 -21.52 2.45
C VAL A 290 -14.93 -21.85 3.60
N LEU A 291 -14.68 -21.27 4.79
CA LEU A 291 -15.45 -21.52 6.01
C LEU A 291 -16.62 -20.54 6.17
N SER A 292 -16.46 -19.31 5.67
CA SER A 292 -17.52 -18.29 5.73
C SER A 292 -17.51 -17.38 4.51
N LEU A 293 -18.68 -16.83 4.21
CA LEU A 293 -18.96 -15.88 3.12
C LEU A 293 -19.73 -14.69 3.70
N PHE A 294 -19.39 -13.50 3.27
CA PHE A 294 -20.07 -12.27 3.68
C PHE A 294 -20.02 -11.24 2.54
N GLU A 295 -21.16 -10.68 2.14
CA GLU A 295 -21.25 -9.55 1.23
C GLU A 295 -21.20 -8.25 2.05
N ASP A 296 -20.29 -7.35 1.71
CA ASP A 296 -20.15 -6.09 2.39
C ASP A 296 -21.09 -5.00 1.83
N LEU A 297 -21.12 -3.84 2.48
CA LEU A 297 -21.96 -2.71 2.09
C LEU A 297 -21.59 -2.09 0.73
N ASP A 298 -20.46 -2.48 0.16
CA ASP A 298 -20.00 -2.08 -1.17
C ASP A 298 -20.20 -3.21 -2.21
N ASN A 299 -21.00 -4.24 -1.90
CA ASN A 299 -21.30 -5.40 -2.73
C ASN A 299 -20.10 -6.29 -3.08
N ASN A 300 -19.03 -6.22 -2.28
CA ASN A 300 -17.87 -7.09 -2.39
C ASN A 300 -17.99 -8.30 -1.46
N VAL A 301 -17.23 -9.34 -1.71
CA VAL A 301 -17.35 -10.58 -0.96
C VAL A 301 -16.10 -10.85 -0.12
N TRP A 302 -16.32 -11.02 1.18
CA TRP A 302 -15.33 -11.47 2.13
C TRP A 302 -15.42 -12.97 2.36
N LEU A 303 -14.27 -13.65 2.37
CA LEU A 303 -14.12 -15.07 2.65
C LEU A 303 -13.32 -15.28 3.91
N GLY A 304 -13.91 -16.00 4.86
CA GLY A 304 -13.14 -16.60 5.94
C GLY A 304 -12.64 -17.97 5.48
N LEU A 305 -11.31 -18.11 5.40
CA LEU A 305 -10.68 -19.33 4.91
C LEU A 305 -10.19 -20.19 6.09
N ASN A 306 -9.91 -21.47 5.82
CA ASN A 306 -9.22 -22.34 6.79
C ASN A 306 -7.78 -21.86 7.07
N ASN A 307 -7.21 -21.04 6.18
CA ASN A 307 -5.92 -20.39 6.38
C ASN A 307 -5.91 -19.00 5.76
N GLY A 308 -6.36 -18.00 6.52
CA GLY A 308 -6.39 -16.62 6.08
C GLY A 308 -7.79 -16.07 5.83
N ILE A 309 -7.84 -14.84 5.34
CA ILE A 309 -9.04 -14.12 4.95
C ILE A 309 -8.82 -13.63 3.52
N ALA A 310 -9.85 -13.64 2.68
CA ALA A 310 -9.78 -13.03 1.36
C ALA A 310 -10.94 -12.04 1.17
N HIS A 311 -10.67 -10.97 0.43
CA HIS A 311 -11.64 -9.99 -0.03
C HIS A 311 -11.63 -10.00 -1.57
N ILE A 312 -12.77 -10.14 -2.19
CA ILE A 312 -12.96 -10.15 -3.64
C ILE A 312 -13.74 -8.91 -4.04
N ASP A 313 -13.11 -8.08 -4.86
CA ASP A 313 -13.69 -6.83 -5.35
C ASP A 313 -14.52 -7.10 -6.62
N PHE A 314 -15.81 -7.43 -6.43
CA PHE A 314 -16.70 -7.72 -7.54
C PHE A 314 -17.08 -6.49 -8.37
N ASP A 315 -17.09 -5.32 -7.74
CA ASP A 315 -17.42 -4.04 -8.36
C ASP A 315 -16.21 -3.36 -9.02
N SER A 316 -15.05 -4.00 -8.95
CA SER A 316 -13.82 -3.48 -9.54
C SER A 316 -13.97 -3.25 -11.04
N PRO A 317 -13.54 -2.09 -11.58
CA PRO A 317 -13.46 -1.88 -13.03
C PRO A 317 -12.39 -2.75 -13.69
N PHE A 318 -11.64 -3.51 -12.91
CA PHE A 318 -10.56 -4.38 -13.37
C PHE A 318 -10.95 -5.84 -13.33
N ARG A 319 -10.43 -6.62 -14.31
CA ARG A 319 -10.38 -8.08 -14.25
C ARG A 319 -8.94 -8.51 -14.51
N VAL A 320 -8.53 -9.58 -13.87
CA VAL A 320 -7.15 -10.10 -13.95
C VAL A 320 -7.19 -11.48 -14.57
N TYR A 321 -6.50 -11.64 -15.68
CA TYR A 321 -6.18 -12.94 -16.26
C TYR A 321 -4.76 -13.31 -15.87
N ARG A 322 -4.58 -14.46 -15.25
CA ARG A 322 -3.25 -15.02 -14.92
C ARG A 322 -3.00 -16.32 -15.65
N ASP A 323 -1.86 -16.40 -16.29
CA ASP A 323 -1.38 -17.64 -16.89
C ASP A 323 -0.75 -18.54 -15.82
N ASN A 324 -1.58 -19.35 -15.20
CA ASN A 324 -1.15 -20.25 -14.12
C ASN A 324 -0.34 -21.46 -14.63
N ARG A 325 -0.27 -21.67 -15.94
CA ARG A 325 0.51 -22.73 -16.60
C ARG A 325 1.91 -22.29 -17.00
N GLY A 326 2.17 -20.98 -17.01
CA GLY A 326 3.44 -20.41 -17.46
C GLY A 326 3.71 -20.60 -18.95
N ILE A 327 2.67 -20.73 -19.77
CA ILE A 327 2.77 -20.95 -21.22
C ILE A 327 2.94 -19.63 -21.95
N LEU A 328 2.22 -18.58 -21.54
CA LEU A 328 2.24 -17.27 -22.20
C LEU A 328 3.56 -16.54 -22.01
N GLY A 329 4.06 -16.56 -20.76
CA GLY A 329 5.15 -15.68 -20.35
C GLY A 329 4.71 -14.21 -20.34
N THR A 330 5.69 -13.32 -20.55
CA THR A 330 5.47 -11.86 -20.49
C THR A 330 4.82 -11.34 -21.76
N VAL A 331 3.75 -10.56 -21.60
CA VAL A 331 3.01 -9.93 -22.71
C VAL A 331 3.61 -8.57 -23.03
N TYR A 332 4.11 -8.39 -24.25
CA TYR A 332 4.65 -7.12 -24.76
C TYR A 332 3.69 -6.39 -25.68
N ALA A 333 2.78 -7.10 -26.31
CA ALA A 333 1.78 -6.53 -27.21
C ALA A 333 0.46 -7.28 -27.08
N SER A 334 -0.62 -6.57 -27.21
CA SER A 334 -1.97 -7.12 -27.27
C SER A 334 -2.73 -6.52 -28.44
N LEU A 335 -3.61 -7.28 -29.05
CA LEU A 335 -4.53 -6.81 -30.08
C LEU A 335 -5.83 -7.61 -29.97
N VAL A 336 -6.94 -6.91 -29.89
CA VAL A 336 -8.27 -7.53 -29.87
C VAL A 336 -9.00 -7.18 -31.15
N THR A 337 -9.53 -8.19 -31.82
CA THR A 337 -10.48 -8.05 -32.93
C THR A 337 -11.89 -8.41 -32.45
N GLU A 338 -12.88 -8.36 -33.32
CA GLU A 338 -14.26 -8.73 -32.95
C GLU A 338 -14.33 -10.15 -32.34
N ASP A 339 -13.56 -11.12 -32.88
CA ASP A 339 -13.66 -12.53 -32.53
C ASP A 339 -12.45 -13.09 -31.79
N ILE A 340 -11.27 -12.46 -31.89
CA ILE A 340 -10.00 -13.04 -31.47
C ILE A 340 -9.19 -12.02 -30.70
N MET A 341 -8.67 -12.47 -29.59
CA MET A 341 -7.63 -11.78 -28.84
C MET A 341 -6.27 -12.38 -29.12
N TYR A 342 -5.30 -11.55 -29.52
CA TYR A 342 -3.92 -11.90 -29.75
C TYR A 342 -3.04 -11.32 -28.63
N LEU A 343 -2.10 -12.13 -28.14
CA LEU A 343 -1.07 -11.73 -27.18
C LEU A 343 0.30 -12.04 -27.75
N GLY A 344 1.09 -11.01 -27.95
CA GLY A 344 2.50 -11.10 -28.32
C GLY A 344 3.37 -11.16 -27.06
N THR A 345 4.09 -12.24 -26.89
CA THR A 345 4.84 -12.51 -25.65
C THR A 345 6.31 -12.78 -25.92
N ASN A 346 7.10 -13.02 -24.86
CA ASN A 346 8.47 -13.49 -24.99
C ASN A 346 8.59 -14.96 -25.46
N GLN A 347 7.48 -15.71 -25.47
CA GLN A 347 7.45 -17.12 -25.90
C GLN A 347 6.99 -17.25 -27.36
N GLY A 348 6.12 -16.32 -27.82
CA GLY A 348 5.54 -16.36 -29.15
C GLY A 348 4.27 -15.52 -29.26
N LEU A 349 3.59 -15.69 -30.39
CA LEU A 349 2.27 -15.12 -30.61
C LEU A 349 1.20 -16.14 -30.19
N PHE A 350 0.33 -15.72 -29.29
CA PHE A 350 -0.79 -16.53 -28.84
C PHE A 350 -2.11 -15.91 -29.28
N TYR A 351 -3.12 -16.76 -29.46
CA TYR A 351 -4.48 -16.33 -29.75
C TYR A 351 -5.49 -17.05 -28.89
N LYS A 352 -6.62 -16.42 -28.67
CA LYS A 352 -7.80 -16.96 -28.02
C LYS A 352 -9.05 -16.43 -28.71
N ARG A 353 -10.00 -17.30 -29.06
CA ARG A 353 -11.31 -16.86 -29.53
C ARG A 353 -12.16 -16.35 -28.37
N LEU A 354 -12.81 -15.23 -28.56
CA LEU A 354 -13.61 -14.57 -27.50
C LEU A 354 -14.95 -15.30 -27.24
N ASP A 355 -15.46 -16.03 -28.26
CA ASP A 355 -16.71 -16.81 -28.19
C ASP A 355 -16.53 -18.19 -27.50
N GLN A 356 -15.31 -18.57 -27.12
CA GLN A 356 -14.98 -19.87 -26.56
C GLN A 356 -14.27 -19.75 -25.20
N SER A 357 -14.71 -20.57 -24.24
CA SER A 357 -14.01 -20.78 -22.98
C SER A 357 -12.78 -21.67 -23.19
N ALA A 358 -11.84 -21.21 -24.00
CA ALA A 358 -10.60 -21.93 -24.30
C ALA A 358 -9.39 -21.16 -23.75
N ASP A 359 -8.28 -21.87 -23.51
CA ASP A 359 -6.99 -21.24 -23.17
C ASP A 359 -6.37 -20.63 -24.42
N PHE A 360 -5.40 -19.74 -24.18
CA PHE A 360 -4.54 -19.23 -25.24
C PHE A 360 -3.75 -20.35 -25.90
N THR A 361 -3.69 -20.30 -27.22
CA THR A 361 -2.95 -21.26 -28.05
C THR A 361 -1.86 -20.51 -28.81
N MET A 362 -0.64 -21.03 -28.80
CA MET A 362 0.47 -20.48 -29.58
C MET A 362 0.23 -20.70 -31.08
N ILE A 363 0.41 -19.66 -31.85
CA ILE A 363 0.44 -19.79 -33.33
C ILE A 363 1.76 -20.44 -33.76
N PRO A 364 1.73 -21.58 -34.46
CA PRO A 364 2.94 -22.25 -34.91
C PRO A 364 3.85 -21.35 -35.76
N GLY A 365 5.16 -21.45 -35.61
CA GLY A 365 6.13 -20.65 -36.34
C GLY A 365 6.46 -19.27 -35.76
N THR A 366 5.86 -18.94 -34.61
CA THR A 366 6.07 -17.65 -33.92
C THR A 366 6.84 -17.77 -32.61
N GLN A 367 7.58 -18.84 -32.40
CA GLN A 367 8.40 -19.04 -31.22
C GLN A 367 9.47 -17.94 -31.11
N GLY A 368 9.51 -17.23 -29.98
CA GLY A 368 10.41 -16.11 -29.71
C GLY A 368 9.66 -14.86 -29.31
N GLN A 369 10.36 -13.72 -29.26
CA GLN A 369 9.81 -12.49 -28.76
C GLN A 369 8.97 -11.75 -29.80
N VAL A 370 7.74 -11.50 -29.49
CA VAL A 370 6.83 -10.64 -30.25
C VAL A 370 6.82 -9.24 -29.64
N TRP A 371 7.31 -8.26 -30.38
CA TRP A 371 7.49 -6.90 -29.88
C TRP A 371 6.27 -6.01 -30.11
N THR A 372 5.56 -6.23 -31.22
CA THR A 372 4.40 -5.40 -31.56
C THR A 372 3.35 -6.19 -32.35
N LEU A 373 2.11 -5.79 -32.16
CA LEU A 373 0.98 -6.19 -33.00
C LEU A 373 0.34 -4.92 -33.56
N THR A 374 0.23 -4.83 -34.86
CA THR A 374 -0.30 -3.63 -35.53
C THR A 374 -1.34 -4.03 -36.56
N LYS A 375 -2.52 -3.45 -36.49
CA LYS A 375 -3.56 -3.56 -37.52
C LYS A 375 -3.43 -2.39 -38.51
N VAL A 376 -3.32 -2.70 -39.78
CA VAL A 376 -3.34 -1.71 -40.88
C VAL A 376 -4.39 -2.13 -41.89
N GLY A 377 -5.49 -1.38 -41.97
CA GLY A 377 -6.65 -1.85 -42.70
C GLY A 377 -7.19 -3.18 -42.10
N GLU A 378 -7.32 -4.22 -42.92
CA GLU A 378 -7.70 -5.55 -42.43
C GLU A 378 -6.51 -6.45 -42.11
N ALA A 379 -5.29 -6.07 -42.51
CA ALA A 379 -4.08 -6.84 -42.24
C ALA A 379 -3.58 -6.65 -40.80
N ILE A 380 -3.17 -7.73 -40.16
CA ILE A 380 -2.56 -7.72 -38.82
C ILE A 380 -1.10 -8.14 -38.96
N PHE A 381 -0.20 -7.29 -38.46
CA PHE A 381 1.23 -7.55 -38.48
C PHE A 381 1.74 -7.90 -37.10
N CYS A 382 2.57 -8.93 -37.03
CA CYS A 382 3.33 -9.33 -35.88
C CYS A 382 4.82 -8.98 -36.11
N GLY A 383 5.28 -7.95 -35.37
CA GLY A 383 6.68 -7.61 -35.30
C GLY A 383 7.42 -8.49 -34.31
N HIS A 384 8.34 -9.28 -34.78
CA HIS A 384 9.01 -10.35 -34.06
C HIS A 384 10.53 -10.16 -34.01
N ASN A 385 11.23 -10.82 -33.07
CA ASN A 385 12.69 -10.77 -33.03
C ASN A 385 13.37 -11.42 -34.25
N SER A 386 12.70 -12.35 -34.93
CA SER A 386 13.21 -13.05 -36.10
C SER A 386 12.59 -12.63 -37.44
N GLY A 387 11.78 -11.59 -37.46
CA GLY A 387 11.14 -11.13 -38.71
C GLY A 387 9.83 -10.39 -38.50
N THR A 388 9.15 -10.17 -39.61
CA THR A 388 7.79 -9.61 -39.63
C THR A 388 6.85 -10.64 -40.25
N PHE A 389 5.73 -10.86 -39.59
CA PHE A 389 4.71 -11.80 -40.03
C PHE A 389 3.38 -11.09 -40.21
N GLU A 390 2.62 -11.51 -41.23
CA GLU A 390 1.19 -11.23 -41.36
C GLU A 390 0.39 -12.31 -40.62
N VAL A 391 -0.56 -11.92 -39.81
CA VAL A 391 -1.40 -12.83 -38.99
C VAL A 391 -2.74 -13.01 -39.70
N ILE A 392 -3.07 -14.25 -40.02
CA ILE A 392 -4.31 -14.62 -40.71
C ILE A 392 -5.05 -15.64 -39.84
N GLY A 393 -5.96 -15.14 -38.98
CA GLY A 393 -6.65 -15.97 -37.99
C GLY A 393 -5.68 -16.65 -37.02
N ASN A 394 -5.53 -17.95 -37.10
CA ASN A 394 -4.64 -18.75 -36.23
C ASN A 394 -3.33 -19.21 -36.93
N GLN A 395 -2.99 -18.56 -38.04
CA GLN A 395 -1.78 -18.83 -38.81
C GLN A 395 -0.99 -17.56 -39.08
N VAL A 396 0.27 -17.70 -39.43
CA VAL A 396 1.13 -16.57 -39.80
C VAL A 396 1.81 -16.84 -41.16
N GLN A 397 1.96 -15.78 -41.93
CA GLN A 397 2.78 -15.76 -43.14
C GLN A 397 3.96 -14.83 -42.93
N LYS A 398 5.20 -15.28 -43.20
CA LYS A 398 6.37 -14.42 -43.05
C LYS A 398 6.43 -13.40 -44.21
N VAL A 399 6.45 -12.12 -43.87
CA VAL A 399 6.50 -10.98 -44.77
C VAL A 399 7.92 -10.50 -44.99
N ALA A 400 8.73 -10.47 -43.94
CA ALA A 400 10.11 -10.03 -44.00
C ALA A 400 11.02 -10.87 -43.10
N ASP A 401 12.15 -11.27 -43.61
CA ASP A 401 13.20 -12.02 -42.89
C ASP A 401 14.29 -11.05 -42.38
N VAL A 402 13.88 -10.10 -41.53
CA VAL A 402 14.73 -9.06 -40.93
C VAL A 402 14.55 -9.05 -39.43
N THR A 403 15.64 -9.00 -38.68
CA THR A 403 15.60 -9.16 -37.23
C THR A 403 15.07 -7.94 -36.53
N GLY A 404 14.27 -8.19 -35.51
CA GLY A 404 13.89 -7.18 -34.49
C GLY A 404 12.93 -6.10 -34.95
N THR A 405 11.78 -6.49 -35.43
CA THR A 405 10.73 -5.54 -35.86
C THR A 405 10.01 -4.98 -34.65
N TRP A 406 10.29 -3.71 -34.34
CA TRP A 406 9.74 -3.00 -33.16
C TRP A 406 8.42 -2.26 -33.42
N ARG A 407 8.29 -1.65 -34.56
CA ARG A 407 7.17 -0.78 -34.93
C ARG A 407 6.89 -0.86 -36.39
N ILE A 408 5.62 -0.82 -36.79
CA ILE A 408 5.17 -0.81 -38.18
C ILE A 408 4.16 0.33 -38.32
N ILE A 409 4.34 1.22 -39.30
CA ILE A 409 3.46 2.36 -39.57
C ILE A 409 3.18 2.49 -41.07
N PRO A 410 1.95 2.86 -41.47
CA PRO A 410 1.64 3.09 -42.85
C PRO A 410 2.21 4.41 -43.36
N LYS A 411 2.55 4.45 -44.65
CA LYS A 411 2.84 5.69 -45.36
C LYS A 411 1.55 6.57 -45.40
N PRO A 412 1.61 7.85 -45.04
CA PRO A 412 0.40 8.66 -44.90
C PRO A 412 -0.48 8.71 -46.19
N ASP A 413 0.16 8.79 -47.34
CA ASP A 413 -0.52 8.98 -48.64
C ASP A 413 -0.71 7.66 -49.40
N ASP A 414 -0.13 6.54 -48.92
CA ASP A 414 -0.22 5.24 -49.57
C ASP A 414 -0.22 4.07 -48.57
N LYS A 415 -1.38 3.52 -48.32
CA LYS A 415 -1.56 2.43 -47.37
C LYS A 415 -0.95 1.09 -47.81
N ASN A 416 -0.56 0.97 -49.07
CA ASN A 416 0.14 -0.21 -49.60
C ASN A 416 1.63 -0.18 -49.30
N ILE A 417 2.13 0.87 -48.68
CA ILE A 417 3.53 1.00 -48.26
C ILE A 417 3.57 1.18 -46.73
N LEU A 418 4.38 0.34 -46.06
CA LEU A 418 4.61 0.44 -44.62
C LEU A 418 6.09 0.70 -44.35
N LEU A 419 6.37 1.49 -43.35
CA LEU A 419 7.70 1.65 -42.77
C LEU A 419 7.77 0.83 -41.49
N GLN A 420 8.80 0.00 -41.38
CA GLN A 420 9.09 -0.70 -40.13
C GLN A 420 10.43 -0.29 -39.53
N GLY A 421 10.47 -0.17 -38.23
CA GLY A 421 11.67 0.06 -37.44
C GLY A 421 12.20 -1.25 -36.86
N ASN A 422 13.49 -1.49 -37.10
CA ASN A 422 14.17 -2.72 -36.73
C ASN A 422 15.39 -2.43 -35.83
N TYR A 423 16.11 -3.50 -35.43
CA TYR A 423 17.32 -3.38 -34.60
C TYR A 423 18.45 -2.57 -35.26
N ASP A 424 18.49 -2.55 -36.56
CA ASP A 424 19.61 -1.99 -37.37
C ASP A 424 19.20 -0.93 -38.39
N GLY A 425 17.97 -0.40 -38.29
CA GLY A 425 17.51 0.66 -39.18
C GLY A 425 16.02 0.63 -39.53
N LEU A 426 15.72 1.20 -40.71
CA LEU A 426 14.37 1.27 -41.25
C LEU A 426 14.25 0.40 -42.48
N TYR A 427 13.09 -0.24 -42.64
CA TYR A 427 12.78 -1.09 -43.79
C TYR A 427 11.42 -0.76 -44.36
N VAL A 428 11.23 -0.98 -45.64
CA VAL A 428 9.97 -0.72 -46.34
C VAL A 428 9.31 -2.02 -46.76
N LEU A 429 8.05 -2.17 -46.34
CA LEU A 429 7.18 -3.23 -46.84
C LEU A 429 6.24 -2.66 -47.89
N GLU A 430 5.88 -3.47 -48.89
CA GLU A 430 4.97 -3.11 -49.95
C GLU A 430 3.96 -4.23 -50.21
N GLN A 431 2.72 -3.85 -50.48
CA GLN A 431 1.70 -4.78 -50.92
C GLN A 431 1.67 -4.88 -52.42
N THR A 432 2.00 -6.04 -52.99
CA THR A 432 1.97 -6.30 -54.45
C THR A 432 1.08 -7.51 -54.70
N GLY A 433 0.07 -7.33 -55.56
CA GLY A 433 -0.87 -8.42 -55.88
C GLY A 433 -1.66 -8.92 -54.68
N GLY A 434 -1.88 -8.10 -53.70
CA GLY A 434 -2.59 -8.44 -52.46
C GLY A 434 -1.73 -9.11 -51.39
N GLN A 435 -0.45 -9.35 -51.65
CA GLN A 435 0.48 -9.94 -50.69
C GLN A 435 1.53 -8.93 -50.19
N TRP A 436 1.78 -8.92 -48.89
CA TRP A 436 2.82 -8.11 -48.31
C TRP A 436 4.18 -8.75 -48.41
N GLN A 437 5.18 -7.94 -48.77
CA GLN A 437 6.57 -8.38 -48.90
C GLN A 437 7.55 -7.29 -48.52
N LEU A 438 8.76 -7.70 -48.18
CA LEU A 438 9.88 -6.79 -47.97
C LEU A 438 10.28 -6.18 -49.30
N ARG A 439 10.25 -4.84 -49.39
CA ARG A 439 10.77 -4.14 -50.58
C ARG A 439 12.29 -3.92 -50.47
N GLU A 440 12.73 -3.17 -49.47
CA GLU A 440 14.13 -2.87 -49.24
C GLU A 440 14.42 -2.22 -47.88
N LYS A 441 15.71 -2.16 -47.52
CA LYS A 441 16.20 -1.35 -46.39
C LYS A 441 16.38 0.11 -46.81
N VAL A 442 15.99 1.04 -45.98
CA VAL A 442 16.25 2.47 -46.19
C VAL A 442 17.74 2.73 -46.05
N LYS A 443 18.38 3.22 -47.13
CA LYS A 443 19.81 3.55 -47.12
C LYS A 443 20.06 4.84 -46.33
N GLY A 444 21.23 4.94 -45.71
CA GLY A 444 21.65 6.17 -45.03
C GLY A 444 21.20 6.32 -43.59
N PHE A 445 20.46 5.29 -43.04
CA PHE A 445 20.11 5.27 -41.64
C PHE A 445 20.20 3.86 -41.03
N GLU A 446 21.16 3.67 -40.10
CA GLU A 446 21.55 2.35 -39.53
C GLU A 446 21.51 2.38 -37.99
N ASN A 447 20.47 3.00 -37.39
CA ASN A 447 20.27 3.01 -35.96
C ASN A 447 19.03 2.22 -35.55
N SER A 448 19.11 1.57 -34.39
CA SER A 448 17.95 0.88 -33.82
C SER A 448 16.73 1.80 -33.73
N SER A 449 15.60 1.35 -34.28
CA SER A 449 14.43 2.16 -34.57
C SER A 449 13.19 1.62 -33.84
N ARG A 450 13.23 1.67 -32.48
CA ARG A 450 12.15 1.14 -31.66
C ARG A 450 10.89 2.00 -31.74
N PHE A 451 11.05 3.30 -31.69
CA PHE A 451 9.95 4.26 -31.77
C PHE A 451 10.12 5.09 -33.03
N ILE A 452 9.23 4.91 -33.96
CA ILE A 452 9.22 5.63 -35.23
C ILE A 452 7.83 6.23 -35.45
N GLU A 453 7.80 7.46 -35.96
CA GLU A 453 6.55 8.14 -36.36
C GLU A 453 6.81 9.00 -37.61
N VAL A 454 5.75 9.23 -38.37
CA VAL A 454 5.79 10.08 -39.57
C VAL A 454 4.91 11.30 -39.37
N LEU A 455 5.48 12.47 -39.63
CA LEU A 455 4.77 13.73 -39.69
C LEU A 455 5.10 14.44 -41.01
N ASN A 456 4.11 14.60 -41.84
CA ASN A 456 4.28 15.08 -43.23
C ASN A 456 5.32 14.22 -44.00
N THR A 457 6.42 14.82 -44.45
CA THR A 457 7.51 14.14 -45.17
C THR A 457 8.65 13.65 -44.28
N LYS A 458 8.58 13.90 -42.98
CA LYS A 458 9.66 13.61 -42.03
C LYS A 458 9.36 12.37 -41.21
N VAL A 459 10.37 11.52 -41.04
CA VAL A 459 10.37 10.39 -40.14
C VAL A 459 11.13 10.75 -38.87
N PHE A 460 10.50 10.54 -37.73
CA PHE A 460 11.10 10.72 -36.41
C PHE A 460 11.45 9.36 -35.82
N VAL A 461 12.67 9.22 -35.32
CA VAL A 461 13.12 8.00 -34.63
C VAL A 461 13.68 8.38 -33.26
N ASN A 462 13.12 7.84 -32.20
CA ASN A 462 13.68 7.99 -30.87
C ASN A 462 14.63 6.85 -30.56
N HIS A 463 15.85 7.21 -30.20
CA HIS A 463 16.86 6.34 -29.64
C HIS A 463 17.24 6.84 -28.25
N GLU A 464 16.90 6.09 -27.20
CA GLU A 464 16.97 6.57 -25.79
C GLU A 464 18.37 7.05 -25.36
N TYR A 465 19.44 6.56 -25.98
CA TYR A 465 20.83 6.95 -25.62
C TYR A 465 21.46 7.96 -26.60
N LYS A 466 20.98 8.03 -27.86
CA LYS A 466 21.58 8.88 -28.91
C LYS A 466 20.78 10.17 -29.11
N GLY A 467 19.47 10.13 -28.91
CA GLY A 467 18.56 11.28 -29.12
C GLY A 467 17.45 11.01 -30.10
N VAL A 468 16.74 12.06 -30.50
CA VAL A 468 15.67 11.99 -31.49
C VAL A 468 16.22 12.35 -32.86
N TYR A 469 16.07 11.44 -33.80
CA TYR A 469 16.44 11.62 -35.20
C TYR A 469 15.24 12.20 -35.96
N GLU A 470 15.49 13.21 -36.77
CA GLU A 470 14.60 13.73 -37.82
C GLU A 470 15.21 13.37 -39.15
N ILE A 471 14.49 12.58 -39.94
CA ILE A 471 14.95 11.98 -41.18
C ILE A 471 14.04 12.42 -42.29
N GLU A 472 14.60 12.97 -43.35
CA GLU A 472 13.91 13.27 -44.60
C GLU A 472 14.19 12.15 -45.60
N LEU A 473 13.15 11.44 -46.03
CA LEU A 473 13.26 10.36 -46.99
C LEU A 473 12.97 10.87 -48.42
N ASN A 474 13.53 10.20 -49.45
CA ASN A 474 13.08 10.38 -50.81
C ASN A 474 11.64 9.89 -50.98
N ASP A 475 10.96 10.29 -52.08
CA ASP A 475 9.54 9.99 -52.32
C ASP A 475 9.25 8.47 -52.34
N ALA A 476 10.21 7.70 -52.74
CA ALA A 476 10.11 6.24 -52.79
C ALA A 476 10.40 5.57 -51.43
N TRP A 477 10.84 6.31 -50.38
CA TRP A 477 11.23 5.79 -49.08
C TRP A 477 12.37 4.79 -49.08
N THR A 478 13.28 4.90 -50.07
CA THR A 478 14.41 3.97 -50.22
C THR A 478 15.72 4.52 -49.66
N GLU A 479 15.79 5.85 -49.45
CA GLU A 479 17.01 6.51 -49.03
C GLU A 479 16.72 7.72 -48.11
N ALA A 480 17.53 7.89 -47.10
CA ALA A 480 17.52 9.07 -46.22
C ALA A 480 18.32 10.20 -46.90
N LEU A 481 17.62 11.25 -47.38
CA LEU A 481 18.24 12.42 -48.00
C LEU A 481 18.93 13.30 -46.96
N GLN A 482 18.33 13.42 -45.79
CA GLN A 482 18.89 14.17 -44.66
C GLN A 482 18.59 13.46 -43.35
N VAL A 483 19.58 13.42 -42.47
CA VAL A 483 19.47 12.88 -41.12
C VAL A 483 19.99 13.95 -40.16
N LYS A 484 19.11 14.44 -39.28
CA LYS A 484 19.45 15.31 -38.16
C LYS A 484 19.19 14.57 -36.86
N VAL A 485 19.99 14.82 -35.83
CA VAL A 485 19.77 14.25 -34.48
C VAL A 485 19.81 15.36 -33.44
N ASP A 486 18.81 15.37 -32.61
CA ASP A 486 18.81 16.18 -31.38
C ASP A 486 19.31 15.32 -30.24
N THR A 487 20.57 15.52 -29.87
CA THR A 487 21.24 14.76 -28.79
C THR A 487 20.86 15.24 -27.40
N THR A 488 20.10 16.31 -27.28
CA THR A 488 19.58 16.80 -25.98
C THR A 488 18.34 16.01 -25.56
N LEU A 489 17.61 15.43 -26.51
CA LEU A 489 16.39 14.67 -26.33
C LEU A 489 16.68 13.17 -26.13
N LYS A 490 17.20 12.83 -24.96
CA LYS A 490 17.52 11.44 -24.59
C LYS A 490 17.14 11.17 -23.15
N GLY A 491 16.87 9.94 -22.83
CA GLY A 491 16.55 9.51 -21.47
C GLY A 491 16.20 8.05 -21.41
N TYR A 492 16.51 7.43 -20.28
CA TYR A 492 16.19 6.04 -20.00
C TYR A 492 14.69 5.80 -20.15
N ASN A 493 14.30 4.76 -20.89
CA ASN A 493 12.93 4.43 -21.22
C ASN A 493 12.13 5.59 -21.84
N SER A 494 12.78 6.52 -22.56
CA SER A 494 12.07 7.53 -23.34
C SER A 494 11.29 6.91 -24.49
N SER A 495 10.23 7.57 -24.94
CA SER A 495 9.46 7.15 -26.10
C SER A 495 9.08 8.33 -26.99
N LEU A 496 8.62 8.00 -28.18
CA LEU A 496 8.10 8.94 -29.16
C LEU A 496 6.83 8.35 -29.76
N ILE A 497 5.80 9.17 -29.91
CA ILE A 497 4.53 8.76 -30.50
C ILE A 497 3.87 9.93 -31.24
N LYS A 498 3.07 9.62 -32.24
CA LYS A 498 2.18 10.55 -32.88
C LYS A 498 0.78 10.47 -32.26
N TYR A 499 0.31 11.60 -31.74
CA TYR A 499 -1.04 11.73 -31.17
C TYR A 499 -1.71 12.99 -31.75
N GLN A 500 -2.95 12.85 -32.26
CA GLN A 500 -3.72 13.95 -32.86
C GLN A 500 -2.91 14.77 -33.89
N ASN A 501 -2.16 14.05 -34.74
CA ASN A 501 -1.27 14.62 -35.77
C ASN A 501 -0.08 15.45 -35.25
N GLU A 502 0.30 15.31 -34.00
CA GLU A 502 1.45 15.93 -33.35
C GLU A 502 2.44 14.88 -32.87
N ILE A 503 3.74 15.16 -32.93
CA ILE A 503 4.77 14.28 -32.40
C ILE A 503 5.06 14.64 -30.96
N LEU A 504 4.94 13.68 -30.07
CA LEU A 504 5.25 13.79 -28.67
C LEU A 504 6.48 12.95 -28.33
N PHE A 505 7.40 13.55 -27.58
CA PHE A 505 8.55 12.86 -26.99
C PHE A 505 8.39 12.89 -25.47
N ALA A 506 8.48 11.73 -24.81
CA ALA A 506 8.31 11.60 -23.37
C ALA A 506 9.56 11.01 -22.71
N TYR A 507 9.99 11.61 -21.62
CA TYR A 507 11.13 11.18 -20.79
C TYR A 507 10.94 11.60 -19.33
N GLN A 508 11.94 11.35 -18.49
CA GLN A 508 11.83 11.56 -17.03
C GLN A 508 11.48 12.99 -16.57
N GLU A 509 11.73 14.00 -17.40
CA GLU A 509 11.47 15.41 -17.05
C GLU A 509 10.16 15.94 -17.62
N GLY A 510 9.42 15.14 -18.39
CA GLY A 510 8.11 15.51 -18.92
C GLY A 510 7.84 15.02 -20.31
N ILE A 511 6.88 15.67 -20.96
CA ILE A 511 6.47 15.43 -22.33
C ILE A 511 6.73 16.69 -23.14
N LEU A 512 7.38 16.53 -24.28
CA LEU A 512 7.68 17.58 -25.23
C LEU A 512 6.88 17.36 -26.51
N ARG A 513 6.42 18.44 -27.12
CA ARG A 513 5.70 18.45 -28.39
C ARG A 513 6.60 19.04 -29.47
N TYR A 514 6.62 18.42 -30.63
CA TYR A 514 7.35 18.95 -31.76
C TYR A 514 6.59 20.14 -32.40
N GLU A 515 7.27 21.29 -32.54
CA GLU A 515 6.77 22.49 -33.19
C GLU A 515 7.32 22.57 -34.62
N PRO A 516 6.51 22.22 -35.64
CA PRO A 516 6.99 22.14 -37.04
C PRO A 516 7.56 23.46 -37.58
N ASN A 517 6.98 24.62 -37.16
CA ASN A 517 7.42 25.93 -37.61
C ASN A 517 8.80 26.32 -37.06
N GLN A 518 9.20 25.78 -35.93
CA GLN A 518 10.47 26.05 -35.29
C GLN A 518 11.48 24.93 -35.46
N GLY A 519 11.04 23.76 -35.90
CA GLY A 519 11.86 22.57 -36.05
C GLY A 519 12.45 22.05 -34.72
N LYS A 520 11.78 22.26 -33.59
CA LYS A 520 12.26 21.86 -32.25
C LYS A 520 11.14 21.31 -31.39
N PHE A 521 11.53 20.60 -30.35
CA PHE A 521 10.61 20.12 -29.31
C PHE A 521 10.47 21.16 -28.20
N GLU A 522 9.24 21.47 -27.81
CA GLU A 522 8.92 22.34 -26.69
C GLU A 522 8.12 21.60 -25.62
N ARG A 523 8.28 22.01 -24.35
CA ARG A 523 7.62 21.36 -23.23
C ARG A 523 6.11 21.59 -23.28
N ASP A 524 5.35 20.50 -23.32
CA ASP A 524 3.91 20.55 -23.12
C ASP A 524 3.61 20.65 -21.60
N SER A 525 3.06 21.80 -21.19
CA SER A 525 2.82 22.10 -19.78
C SER A 525 1.70 21.25 -19.17
N LEU A 526 0.69 20.87 -19.97
CA LEU A 526 -0.43 20.04 -19.52
C LEU A 526 0.01 18.57 -19.38
N LEU A 527 0.50 18.00 -20.46
CA LEU A 527 0.89 16.58 -20.46
C LEU A 527 2.07 16.29 -19.53
N SER A 528 2.98 17.24 -19.36
CA SER A 528 4.12 17.10 -18.43
C SER A 528 3.71 17.02 -16.96
N GLN A 529 2.48 17.39 -16.60
CA GLN A 529 1.95 17.19 -15.24
C GLN A 529 1.77 15.70 -14.90
N ALA A 530 1.71 14.84 -15.91
CA ALA A 530 1.64 13.38 -15.69
C ALA A 530 2.91 12.80 -15.05
N TYR A 531 4.06 13.45 -15.25
CA TYR A 531 5.35 12.97 -14.76
C TYR A 531 5.95 13.90 -13.72
N SER A 532 6.37 13.31 -12.61
CA SER A 532 7.35 13.87 -11.68
C SER A 532 8.54 12.92 -11.62
N LYS A 533 9.74 13.44 -11.42
CA LYS A 533 10.97 12.64 -11.37
C LYS A 533 10.91 11.49 -10.34
N ALA A 534 10.24 11.73 -9.20
CA ALA A 534 10.06 10.72 -8.15
C ALA A 534 9.06 9.60 -8.52
N GLN A 535 8.10 9.89 -9.40
CA GLN A 535 7.04 8.97 -9.79
C GLN A 535 7.22 8.38 -11.19
N TYR A 536 8.30 8.75 -11.88
CA TYR A 536 8.61 8.26 -13.22
C TYR A 536 8.91 6.76 -13.22
N VAL A 537 8.29 6.04 -14.15
CA VAL A 537 8.55 4.64 -14.47
C VAL A 537 9.16 4.56 -15.86
N SER A 538 8.40 5.00 -16.84
CA SER A 538 8.84 5.06 -18.24
C SER A 538 8.18 6.24 -18.95
N GLY A 539 8.82 6.70 -20.03
CA GLY A 539 8.22 7.66 -20.97
C GLY A 539 7.32 6.97 -22.01
N LYS A 540 7.06 5.65 -21.87
CA LYS A 540 6.21 4.94 -22.81
C LYS A 540 4.84 5.62 -22.91
N LEU A 541 4.52 6.07 -24.14
CA LEU A 541 3.21 6.56 -24.50
C LEU A 541 2.54 5.53 -25.40
N VAL A 542 1.24 5.32 -25.22
CA VAL A 542 0.44 4.43 -26.06
C VAL A 542 -0.84 5.12 -26.46
N THR A 543 -1.21 5.04 -27.72
CA THR A 543 -2.51 5.49 -28.22
C THR A 543 -3.41 4.29 -28.54
N ASP A 544 -4.71 4.46 -28.36
CA ASP A 544 -5.67 3.49 -28.92
C ASP A 544 -5.75 3.60 -30.45
N SER A 545 -6.40 2.61 -31.09
CA SER A 545 -6.48 2.49 -32.55
C SER A 545 -7.09 3.71 -33.25
N GLU A 546 -7.88 4.50 -32.54
CA GLU A 546 -8.57 5.69 -33.05
C GLU A 546 -7.93 7.01 -32.57
N ASN A 547 -6.78 6.94 -31.88
CA ASN A 547 -6.12 8.09 -31.28
C ASN A 547 -7.03 8.92 -30.35
N ARG A 548 -8.02 8.28 -29.72
CA ARG A 548 -8.94 8.95 -28.77
C ARG A 548 -8.26 9.22 -27.45
N ASN A 549 -7.52 8.23 -26.94
CA ASN A 549 -6.85 8.28 -25.65
C ASN A 549 -5.35 8.15 -25.82
N LEU A 550 -4.60 9.00 -25.09
CA LEU A 550 -3.16 8.92 -24.92
C LEU A 550 -2.85 8.40 -23.53
N TRP A 551 -2.35 7.18 -23.43
CA TRP A 551 -2.03 6.51 -22.19
C TRP A 551 -0.60 6.82 -21.71
N MET A 552 -0.46 7.05 -20.41
CA MET A 552 0.77 7.40 -19.71
C MET A 552 0.89 6.58 -18.43
N PHE A 553 2.10 6.24 -18.01
CA PHE A 553 2.36 5.34 -16.88
C PHE A 553 3.27 6.01 -15.85
N SER A 554 2.88 5.94 -14.56
CA SER A 554 3.69 6.37 -13.43
C SER A 554 3.64 5.31 -12.32
N LYS A 555 4.49 5.40 -11.32
CA LYS A 555 4.52 4.42 -10.21
C LYS A 555 3.14 4.22 -9.55
N PRO A 556 2.45 5.27 -9.07
CA PRO A 556 1.20 5.11 -8.34
C PRO A 556 -0.03 4.92 -9.23
N ARG A 557 0.04 5.16 -10.55
CA ARG A 557 -1.16 5.27 -11.38
C ARG A 557 -0.91 5.13 -12.87
N ILE A 558 -1.97 4.76 -13.59
CA ILE A 558 -2.11 4.95 -15.04
C ILE A 558 -2.86 6.26 -15.27
N MET A 559 -2.51 6.96 -16.33
CA MET A 559 -3.21 8.17 -16.75
C MET A 559 -3.55 8.06 -18.24
N TYR A 560 -4.63 8.72 -18.61
CA TYR A 560 -4.92 8.93 -20.02
C TYR A 560 -5.42 10.35 -20.27
N ALA A 561 -4.94 10.92 -21.37
CA ALA A 561 -5.42 12.18 -21.86
C ALA A 561 -6.42 11.94 -22.98
N SER A 562 -7.56 12.61 -22.91
CA SER A 562 -8.63 12.54 -23.93
C SER A 562 -9.28 13.89 -24.11
N THR A 563 -9.84 14.13 -25.30
CA THR A 563 -10.68 15.31 -25.55
C THR A 563 -12.08 15.10 -24.98
N THR A 564 -12.70 16.14 -24.47
CA THR A 564 -14.03 16.06 -23.85
C THR A 564 -15.11 16.53 -24.84
N GLY A 565 -16.02 15.63 -25.20
CA GLY A 565 -17.22 15.95 -25.96
C GLY A 565 -16.95 16.65 -27.32
N LEU A 566 -17.55 17.82 -27.55
CA LEU A 566 -17.38 18.61 -28.78
C LEU A 566 -16.19 19.60 -28.70
N GLY A 567 -15.42 19.61 -27.60
CA GLY A 567 -14.29 20.52 -27.40
C GLY A 567 -12.96 19.91 -27.84
N THR A 568 -11.98 20.78 -28.10
CA THR A 568 -10.59 20.40 -28.39
C THR A 568 -9.72 20.33 -27.14
N ASP A 569 -10.27 20.67 -25.98
CA ASP A 569 -9.52 20.73 -24.73
C ASP A 569 -9.17 19.31 -24.21
N LEU A 570 -7.87 19.05 -24.08
CA LEU A 570 -7.35 17.82 -23.52
C LEU A 570 -7.53 17.81 -22.00
N ARG A 571 -8.00 16.70 -21.46
CA ARG A 571 -8.07 16.46 -20.01
C ARG A 571 -7.35 15.19 -19.64
N ILE A 572 -6.56 15.25 -18.58
CA ILE A 572 -5.88 14.09 -18.01
C ILE A 572 -6.76 13.48 -16.94
N LYS A 573 -7.10 12.22 -17.12
CA LYS A 573 -7.76 11.38 -16.11
C LYS A 573 -6.73 10.41 -15.51
N SER A 574 -6.88 10.12 -14.23
CA SER A 574 -5.94 9.30 -13.47
C SER A 574 -6.66 8.10 -12.85
N ILE A 575 -6.07 6.93 -13.00
CA ILE A 575 -6.55 5.65 -12.48
C ILE A 575 -5.49 5.11 -11.51
N PRO A 576 -5.83 4.89 -10.23
CA PRO A 576 -4.87 4.45 -9.21
C PRO A 576 -4.55 2.96 -9.36
N LEU A 577 -3.75 2.62 -10.34
CA LEU A 577 -3.20 1.28 -10.56
C LEU A 577 -1.68 1.35 -10.49
N THR A 578 -1.11 0.89 -9.37
CA THR A 578 0.32 0.98 -9.10
C THR A 578 1.16 0.13 -10.04
N GLU A 579 2.47 0.42 -10.13
CA GLU A 579 3.42 -0.38 -10.90
C GLU A 579 3.40 -1.86 -10.46
N GLU A 580 3.36 -2.12 -9.15
CA GLU A 580 3.32 -3.48 -8.60
C GLU A 580 2.03 -4.23 -8.98
N MET A 581 0.90 -3.54 -9.02
CA MET A 581 -0.38 -4.15 -9.42
C MET A 581 -0.44 -4.43 -10.92
N ARG A 582 0.17 -3.57 -11.74
CA ARG A 582 0.26 -3.80 -13.18
C ARG A 582 1.13 -5.01 -13.52
N ASP A 583 2.16 -5.24 -12.71
CA ASP A 583 3.14 -6.33 -12.92
C ASP A 583 3.70 -6.36 -14.35
N GLY A 584 3.88 -5.16 -14.95
CA GLY A 584 4.35 -4.97 -16.32
C GLY A 584 5.87 -4.78 -16.40
N ILE A 585 6.46 -5.03 -17.57
CA ILE A 585 7.86 -4.67 -17.80
C ILE A 585 7.96 -3.19 -18.15
N VAL A 586 8.78 -2.49 -17.40
CA VAL A 586 9.05 -1.06 -17.58
C VAL A 586 9.59 -0.77 -18.98
N GLY A 587 8.97 0.21 -19.67
CA GLY A 587 9.31 0.58 -21.04
C GLY A 587 8.67 -0.31 -22.12
N TYR A 588 7.94 -1.37 -21.73
CA TYR A 588 7.19 -2.26 -22.61
C TYR A 588 5.69 -2.27 -22.29
N GLU A 589 5.23 -1.28 -21.56
CA GLU A 589 3.80 -1.11 -21.28
C GLU A 589 3.02 -1.12 -22.59
N ASN A 590 1.93 -1.85 -22.59
CA ASN A 590 1.06 -1.94 -23.76
C ASN A 590 -0.40 -1.82 -23.34
N VAL A 591 -1.19 -1.22 -24.20
CA VAL A 591 -2.63 -1.03 -24.03
C VAL A 591 -3.28 -1.24 -25.38
N SER A 592 -4.33 -2.02 -25.41
CA SER A 592 -5.17 -2.17 -26.59
C SER A 592 -6.66 -2.08 -26.22
N PRO A 593 -7.49 -1.46 -27.05
CA PRO A 593 -8.93 -1.51 -26.84
C PRO A 593 -9.42 -2.95 -27.00
N SER A 594 -10.42 -3.34 -26.22
CA SER A 594 -11.19 -4.57 -26.40
C SER A 594 -12.23 -4.38 -27.51
N SER A 595 -12.98 -5.43 -27.83
CA SER A 595 -14.13 -5.33 -28.73
C SER A 595 -15.24 -4.40 -28.18
N ASP A 596 -15.30 -4.23 -26.87
CA ASP A 596 -16.11 -3.23 -26.19
C ASP A 596 -15.39 -1.87 -26.16
N THR A 597 -16.09 -0.80 -26.54
CA THR A 597 -15.51 0.55 -26.79
C THR A 597 -14.84 1.20 -25.58
N ASP A 598 -15.19 0.79 -24.37
CA ASP A 598 -14.71 1.39 -23.13
C ASP A 598 -13.83 0.45 -22.28
N THR A 599 -13.52 -0.73 -22.80
CA THR A 599 -12.69 -1.72 -22.14
C THR A 599 -11.30 -1.79 -22.79
N TYR A 600 -10.25 -1.78 -21.97
CA TYR A 600 -8.86 -1.82 -22.40
C TYR A 600 -8.11 -3.00 -21.78
N VAL A 601 -7.22 -3.59 -22.56
CA VAL A 601 -6.34 -4.71 -22.17
C VAL A 601 -4.94 -4.17 -21.92
N PHE A 602 -4.38 -4.51 -20.77
CA PHE A 602 -3.01 -4.19 -20.36
C PHE A 602 -2.23 -5.49 -20.16
N GLY A 603 -1.27 -5.75 -21.00
CA GLY A 603 -0.40 -6.92 -20.83
C GLY A 603 0.55 -6.77 -19.66
N ASN A 604 0.85 -7.88 -18.98
CA ASN A 604 1.77 -7.95 -17.85
C ASN A 604 2.71 -9.16 -17.92
N THR A 605 3.49 -9.43 -16.85
CA THR A 605 4.48 -10.52 -16.83
C THR A 605 3.87 -11.91 -16.75
N SER A 606 2.61 -12.03 -16.36
CA SER A 606 1.93 -13.30 -16.10
C SER A 606 0.58 -13.44 -16.82
N GLY A 607 0.28 -12.53 -17.76
CA GLY A 607 -0.98 -12.50 -18.50
C GLY A 607 -1.42 -11.08 -18.84
N TYR A 608 -2.61 -10.66 -18.40
CA TYR A 608 -3.12 -9.31 -18.65
C TYR A 608 -4.16 -8.87 -17.63
N ILE A 609 -4.43 -7.57 -17.61
CA ILE A 609 -5.51 -6.94 -16.85
C ILE A 609 -6.45 -6.28 -17.86
N THR A 610 -7.75 -6.44 -17.69
CA THR A 610 -8.74 -5.63 -18.40
C THR A 610 -9.23 -4.50 -17.50
N LEU A 611 -9.50 -3.34 -18.09
CA LEU A 611 -10.00 -2.13 -17.42
C LEU A 611 -11.21 -1.60 -18.17
N SER A 612 -12.34 -1.49 -17.51
CA SER A 612 -13.58 -0.91 -18.04
C SER A 612 -13.73 0.54 -17.57
N LEU A 613 -13.56 1.51 -18.45
CA LEU A 613 -13.59 2.94 -18.13
C LEU A 613 -14.96 3.43 -17.65
N ASN A 614 -16.03 2.84 -18.16
CA ASN A 614 -17.42 3.17 -17.80
C ASN A 614 -17.80 2.67 -16.38
N GLN A 615 -17.04 1.73 -15.81
CA GLN A 615 -17.23 1.24 -14.45
C GLN A 615 -16.40 2.02 -13.41
N ILE A 616 -15.63 3.02 -13.84
CA ILE A 616 -14.88 3.86 -12.92
C ILE A 616 -15.81 4.90 -12.31
N HIS A 617 -16.27 4.65 -11.11
CA HIS A 617 -17.08 5.59 -10.35
C HIS A 617 -16.26 6.27 -9.26
N SER A 618 -16.48 7.58 -9.10
CA SER A 618 -15.90 8.31 -7.96
C SER A 618 -16.68 7.94 -6.69
N LYS A 619 -16.11 7.12 -5.82
CA LYS A 619 -16.67 6.83 -4.51
C LYS A 619 -16.51 8.03 -3.58
N VAL A 620 -17.59 8.38 -2.87
CA VAL A 620 -17.53 9.31 -1.73
C VAL A 620 -17.15 8.51 -0.50
N PHE A 621 -16.13 8.94 0.21
CA PHE A 621 -15.63 8.24 1.39
C PHE A 621 -15.25 9.23 2.51
N SER A 622 -15.15 8.72 3.73
CA SER A 622 -14.85 9.48 4.93
C SER A 622 -13.57 8.99 5.60
N VAL A 623 -12.88 9.88 6.29
CA VAL A 623 -11.76 9.56 7.18
C VAL A 623 -12.22 9.61 8.63
N HIS A 624 -11.73 8.66 9.44
CA HIS A 624 -12.11 8.51 10.85
C HIS A 624 -10.86 8.42 11.73
N LEU A 625 -10.99 8.83 13.00
CA LEU A 625 -10.00 8.52 14.03
C LEU A 625 -10.18 7.08 14.50
N GLY A 626 -9.09 6.34 14.58
CA GLY A 626 -9.08 4.93 14.99
C GLY A 626 -8.78 4.76 16.48
N ALA A 627 -7.73 5.39 16.95
CA ALA A 627 -7.33 5.44 18.36
C ALA A 627 -6.53 6.70 18.61
N VAL A 628 -6.59 7.16 19.83
CA VAL A 628 -5.75 8.23 20.36
C VAL A 628 -5.09 7.71 21.63
N ASP A 629 -3.78 7.61 21.60
CA ASP A 629 -3.03 6.97 22.65
C ASP A 629 -2.01 7.95 23.23
N LYS A 630 -1.99 8.06 24.55
CA LYS A 630 -0.98 8.78 25.30
C LYS A 630 0.23 7.88 25.48
N VAL A 631 1.37 8.36 25.03
CA VAL A 631 2.63 7.62 25.10
C VAL A 631 3.49 8.19 26.22
N VAL A 632 3.82 7.37 27.21
CA VAL A 632 4.75 7.73 28.29
C VAL A 632 5.97 6.82 28.18
N LEU A 633 7.14 7.41 28.03
CA LEU A 633 8.39 6.66 27.88
C LEU A 633 8.60 5.69 29.08
N GLY A 634 8.73 4.39 28.79
CA GLY A 634 8.93 3.34 29.81
C GLY A 634 7.66 2.91 30.56
N ARG A 635 6.47 3.33 30.13
CA ARG A 635 5.17 2.89 30.66
C ARG A 635 4.28 2.33 29.54
N THR A 636 3.23 1.62 29.94
CA THR A 636 2.19 1.15 29.00
C THR A 636 1.44 2.34 28.41
N THR A 637 1.15 2.28 27.12
CA THR A 637 0.33 3.24 26.38
C THR A 637 -1.07 3.29 26.98
N GLU A 638 -1.61 4.48 27.19
CA GLU A 638 -2.95 4.72 27.72
C GLU A 638 -3.85 5.23 26.59
N SER A 639 -4.92 4.49 26.27
CA SER A 639 -5.91 4.92 25.27
C SER A 639 -6.85 5.98 25.84
N LEU A 640 -7.09 7.02 25.06
CA LEU A 640 -7.86 8.19 25.44
C LEU A 640 -9.24 8.19 24.80
N ARG A 641 -10.16 8.98 25.34
CA ARG A 641 -11.48 9.17 24.73
C ARG A 641 -11.35 9.79 23.36
N LEU A 642 -12.10 9.24 22.39
CA LEU A 642 -12.12 9.75 21.02
C LEU A 642 -12.90 11.06 20.86
N SER A 643 -13.74 11.41 21.83
CA SER A 643 -14.56 12.63 21.83
C SER A 643 -14.40 13.38 23.16
N GLY A 644 -14.50 14.70 23.11
CA GLY A 644 -14.36 15.59 24.27
C GLY A 644 -13.01 16.31 24.32
N GLU A 645 -12.89 17.21 25.28
CA GLU A 645 -11.62 17.89 25.56
C GLU A 645 -10.75 16.98 26.44
N ASN A 646 -9.58 16.62 25.96
CA ASN A 646 -8.61 15.83 26.70
C ASN A 646 -7.48 16.74 27.19
N GLU A 647 -7.17 16.62 28.47
CA GLU A 647 -6.10 17.36 29.10
C GLU A 647 -4.94 16.44 29.46
N PHE A 648 -3.73 16.85 29.12
CA PHE A 648 -2.49 16.14 29.42
C PHE A 648 -1.67 16.91 30.44
N GLU A 649 -1.07 16.20 31.35
CA GLU A 649 -0.04 16.77 32.20
C GLU A 649 1.26 17.00 31.38
N HIS A 650 2.02 17.99 31.75
CA HIS A 650 3.23 18.42 31.04
C HIS A 650 4.33 17.35 30.88
N ASP A 651 4.35 16.34 31.76
CA ASP A 651 5.27 15.20 31.74
C ASP A 651 4.77 14.02 30.87
N SER A 652 3.57 14.12 30.39
CA SER A 652 2.88 13.12 29.57
C SER A 652 2.43 13.73 28.25
N ASN A 653 3.36 14.39 27.57
CA ASN A 653 3.12 15.27 26.42
C ASN A 653 3.41 14.64 25.06
N SER A 654 3.38 13.31 24.98
CA SER A 654 3.52 12.57 23.73
C SER A 654 2.22 11.85 23.40
N ILE A 655 1.74 12.02 22.17
CA ILE A 655 0.47 11.49 21.69
C ILE A 655 0.69 10.74 20.37
N GLU A 656 0.02 9.61 20.25
CA GLU A 656 -0.06 8.83 19.00
C GLU A 656 -1.52 8.81 18.55
N LEU A 657 -1.75 9.22 17.31
CA LEU A 657 -3.07 9.21 16.69
C LEU A 657 -3.07 8.25 15.52
N SER A 658 -4.03 7.34 15.48
CA SER A 658 -4.32 6.50 14.33
C SER A 658 -5.60 6.96 13.64
N PHE A 659 -5.64 6.84 12.33
CA PHE A 659 -6.77 7.21 11.51
C PHE A 659 -6.95 6.20 10.39
N TYR A 660 -8.14 6.14 9.82
CA TYR A 660 -8.45 5.13 8.82
C TYR A 660 -9.56 5.59 7.88
N THR A 661 -9.64 4.92 6.75
CA THR A 661 -10.70 5.02 5.77
C THR A 661 -11.19 3.59 5.51
N PRO A 662 -12.45 3.24 5.84
CA PRO A 662 -12.95 1.86 5.75
C PRO A 662 -13.38 1.53 4.32
N GLU A 663 -12.45 1.60 3.39
CA GLU A 663 -12.59 1.23 1.98
C GLU A 663 -11.63 0.09 1.67
N TYR A 664 -12.15 -0.97 1.06
CA TYR A 664 -11.46 -2.25 0.93
C TYR A 664 -11.11 -2.63 -0.51
N GLY A 665 -11.30 -1.71 -1.47
CA GLY A 665 -10.97 -1.96 -2.86
C GLY A 665 -9.54 -2.41 -3.07
N ALA A 666 -9.35 -3.44 -3.87
CA ALA A 666 -8.06 -4.08 -4.10
C ALA A 666 -7.00 -3.15 -4.69
N LEU A 667 -7.42 -2.05 -5.32
CA LEU A 667 -6.58 -1.22 -6.18
C LEU A 667 -6.40 0.20 -5.67
N THR A 668 -6.96 0.55 -4.50
CA THR A 668 -6.87 1.90 -3.95
C THR A 668 -6.36 1.86 -2.53
N GLN A 669 -5.11 2.25 -2.33
CA GLN A 669 -4.61 2.50 -0.99
C GLN A 669 -4.88 3.98 -0.64
N PRO A 670 -5.54 4.27 0.50
CA PRO A 670 -5.76 5.63 0.93
C PRO A 670 -4.43 6.28 1.32
N GLN A 671 -4.24 7.54 0.91
CA GLN A 671 -3.16 8.40 1.40
C GLN A 671 -3.75 9.43 2.34
N TYR A 672 -3.02 9.72 3.41
CA TYR A 672 -3.43 10.64 4.46
C TYR A 672 -2.54 11.87 4.49
N GLN A 673 -3.13 12.98 4.90
CA GLN A 673 -2.46 14.23 5.15
C GLN A 673 -3.02 14.82 6.45
N TYR A 674 -2.15 15.24 7.34
CA TYR A 674 -2.56 15.76 8.64
C TYR A 674 -1.86 17.08 8.95
N ARG A 675 -2.42 17.82 9.91
CA ARG A 675 -1.80 18.99 10.53
C ARG A 675 -2.12 19.02 12.03
N LEU A 676 -1.27 19.69 12.79
CA LEU A 676 -1.46 19.93 14.21
C LEU A 676 -1.39 21.44 14.47
N THR A 677 -2.55 22.09 14.48
CA THR A 677 -2.65 23.54 14.74
C THR A 677 -2.13 23.86 16.13
N GLY A 678 -1.30 24.89 16.24
CA GLY A 678 -0.61 25.27 17.47
C GLY A 678 0.89 25.00 17.44
N ILE A 679 1.39 24.19 16.48
CA ILE A 679 2.82 23.96 16.26
C ILE A 679 3.16 23.69 14.80
N TYR A 680 2.30 23.01 14.04
CA TYR A 680 2.45 22.69 12.62
C TYR A 680 1.14 23.05 11.90
N ASP A 681 0.99 24.31 11.49
CA ASP A 681 -0.23 24.81 10.86
C ASP A 681 -0.38 24.37 9.40
N ASP A 682 0.73 24.05 8.74
CA ASP A 682 0.74 23.53 7.38
C ASP A 682 0.41 22.04 7.34
N TRP A 683 -0.17 21.62 6.20
CA TRP A 683 -0.44 20.21 5.95
C TRP A 683 0.86 19.43 5.72
N SER A 684 0.94 18.24 6.32
CA SER A 684 2.04 17.28 6.06
C SER A 684 2.09 16.88 4.58
N VAL A 685 3.13 16.20 4.14
CA VAL A 685 3.14 15.50 2.85
C VAL A 685 2.15 14.34 2.88
N TRP A 686 1.59 13.96 1.71
CA TRP A 686 0.73 12.79 1.59
C TRP A 686 1.50 11.50 1.89
N SER A 687 0.94 10.63 2.72
CA SER A 687 1.56 9.38 3.17
C SER A 687 0.51 8.27 3.29
N GLU A 688 0.91 7.03 3.04
CA GLU A 688 0.08 5.83 3.25
C GLU A 688 0.04 5.39 4.72
N LYS A 689 0.86 6.00 5.58
CA LYS A 689 0.86 5.71 7.01
C LYS A 689 -0.44 6.21 7.64
N ALA A 690 -1.17 5.31 8.26
CA ALA A 690 -2.44 5.56 8.93
C ALA A 690 -2.27 5.93 10.42
N GLU A 691 -1.11 6.43 10.78
CA GLU A 691 -0.78 6.85 12.14
C GLU A 691 0.26 7.94 12.14
N VAL A 692 0.25 8.75 13.20
CA VAL A 692 1.26 9.76 13.48
C VAL A 692 1.51 9.85 14.96
N ARG A 693 2.77 10.06 15.31
CA ARG A 693 3.19 10.27 16.70
C ARG A 693 3.85 11.64 16.83
N PHE A 694 3.38 12.39 17.81
CA PHE A 694 3.97 13.64 18.23
C PHE A 694 4.61 13.44 19.60
N GLU A 695 5.88 13.82 19.72
CA GLU A 695 6.64 13.65 20.96
C GLU A 695 7.04 15.00 21.55
N ASN A 696 6.99 15.08 22.88
CA ASN A 696 7.45 16.25 23.63
C ASN A 696 6.77 17.57 23.21
N LEU A 697 5.48 17.55 23.03
CA LEU A 697 4.71 18.74 22.69
C LEU A 697 4.79 19.77 23.81
N PRO A 698 5.01 21.06 23.52
CA PRO A 698 4.97 22.14 24.51
C PRO A 698 3.60 22.29 25.18
N PRO A 699 3.50 22.90 26.37
CA PRO A 699 2.21 23.27 26.95
C PRO A 699 1.43 24.23 26.03
N GLY A 700 0.17 23.89 25.74
CA GLY A 700 -0.68 24.65 24.83
C GLY A 700 -1.95 23.91 24.45
N ALA A 701 -2.81 24.57 23.70
CA ALA A 701 -4.00 23.98 23.12
C ALA A 701 -3.70 23.59 21.66
N TYR A 702 -4.13 22.39 21.25
CA TYR A 702 -3.86 21.79 19.95
C TYR A 702 -5.13 21.29 19.29
N GLU A 703 -5.23 21.45 17.99
CA GLU A 703 -6.23 20.78 17.15
C GLU A 703 -5.51 19.96 16.07
N PHE A 704 -5.61 18.65 16.20
CA PHE A 704 -5.21 17.71 15.14
C PHE A 704 -6.33 17.64 14.10
N ALA A 705 -5.96 17.69 12.81
CA ALA A 705 -6.89 17.46 11.71
C ALA A 705 -6.24 16.54 10.68
N VAL A 706 -7.00 15.56 10.19
CA VAL A 706 -6.57 14.63 9.15
C VAL A 706 -7.60 14.56 8.03
N ARG A 707 -7.13 14.48 6.80
CA ARG A 707 -7.92 14.21 5.60
C ARG A 707 -7.29 13.07 4.81
N ALA A 708 -8.08 12.39 4.00
CA ALA A 708 -7.59 11.30 3.16
C ALA A 708 -7.85 11.57 1.69
N LYS A 709 -7.09 10.92 0.81
CA LYS A 709 -7.39 10.85 -0.62
C LYS A 709 -7.21 9.42 -1.14
N MET A 710 -8.02 9.04 -2.11
CA MET A 710 -7.86 7.83 -2.92
C MET A 710 -7.77 8.24 -4.39
N GLY A 711 -6.61 7.99 -5.02
CA GLY A 711 -6.30 8.58 -6.31
C GLY A 711 -6.34 10.11 -6.26
N ASN A 712 -7.27 10.73 -6.99
CA ASN A 712 -7.46 12.20 -6.99
C ASN A 712 -8.69 12.65 -6.16
N VAL A 713 -9.45 11.72 -5.58
CA VAL A 713 -10.66 12.03 -4.81
C VAL A 713 -10.28 12.26 -3.34
N LEU A 714 -10.67 13.40 -2.78
CA LEU A 714 -10.49 13.70 -1.36
C LEU A 714 -11.67 13.15 -0.55
N SER A 715 -11.41 12.81 0.73
CA SER A 715 -12.46 12.49 1.69
C SER A 715 -13.44 13.66 1.82
N ASN A 716 -14.72 13.32 2.00
CA ASN A 716 -15.79 14.32 2.13
C ASN A 716 -15.76 15.05 3.48
N ASN A 717 -14.96 14.56 4.41
CA ASN A 717 -14.78 15.13 5.74
C ASN A 717 -13.29 15.26 6.12
N MET A 718 -13.08 15.93 7.26
CA MET A 718 -11.83 15.92 8.02
C MET A 718 -12.11 15.39 9.41
N ALA A 719 -11.36 14.41 9.87
CA ALA A 719 -11.43 13.97 11.25
C ALA A 719 -10.56 14.89 12.12
N LYS A 720 -11.11 15.32 13.26
CA LYS A 720 -10.49 16.29 14.15
C LYS A 720 -10.41 15.77 15.56
N TYR A 721 -9.36 16.20 16.29
CA TYR A 721 -9.17 15.89 17.69
C TYR A 721 -8.52 17.07 18.41
N ALA A 722 -9.20 17.60 19.43
CA ALA A 722 -8.70 18.71 20.21
C ALA A 722 -8.18 18.21 21.57
N PHE A 723 -7.06 18.77 22.00
CA PHE A 723 -6.48 18.48 23.30
C PHE A 723 -5.64 19.63 23.84
N THR A 724 -5.41 19.63 25.14
CA THR A 724 -4.62 20.66 25.81
C THR A 724 -3.53 20.02 26.67
N ILE A 725 -2.31 20.52 26.56
CA ILE A 725 -1.20 20.16 27.45
C ILE A 725 -1.04 21.24 28.50
N LYS A 726 -1.19 20.83 29.76
CA LYS A 726 -1.12 21.76 30.92
C LYS A 726 0.31 22.30 31.09
N LYS A 727 0.37 23.53 31.56
CA LYS A 727 1.63 24.11 31.99
C LYS A 727 2.12 23.40 33.25
N PRO A 728 3.43 23.15 33.38
CA PRO A 728 3.99 22.65 34.63
C PRO A 728 3.67 23.64 35.78
N TRP A 729 3.51 23.10 36.98
CA TRP A 729 3.11 23.87 38.16
C TRP A 729 3.99 25.11 38.39
N TYR A 730 5.29 25.01 38.08
CA TYR A 730 6.24 26.10 38.23
C TYR A 730 6.13 27.21 37.15
N LEU A 731 5.40 26.95 36.01
CA LEU A 731 5.06 27.96 35.01
C LEU A 731 3.58 28.42 35.13
N SER A 732 2.87 27.97 36.17
CA SER A 732 1.48 28.40 36.41
C SER A 732 1.40 29.89 36.76
N ASN A 733 0.24 30.52 36.48
CA ASN A 733 0.02 31.92 36.83
C ASN A 733 0.18 32.17 38.34
N VAL A 734 -0.15 31.17 39.17
CA VAL A 734 0.03 31.21 40.62
C VAL A 734 1.52 31.26 41.00
N MET A 735 2.36 30.45 40.30
CA MET A 735 3.80 30.47 40.58
C MET A 735 4.48 31.75 40.07
N TRP A 736 4.00 32.30 38.96
CA TRP A 736 4.46 33.60 38.49
C TRP A 736 4.16 34.70 39.53
N PHE A 737 2.98 34.64 40.15
CA PHE A 737 2.66 35.53 41.28
C PHE A 737 3.67 35.38 42.44
N PHE A 738 4.01 34.12 42.80
CA PHE A 738 5.02 33.87 43.86
C PHE A 738 6.42 34.27 43.41
N TYR A 739 6.79 34.14 42.17
CA TYR A 739 8.09 34.61 41.64
C TYR A 739 8.18 36.14 41.68
N ILE A 740 7.09 36.85 41.35
CA ILE A 740 7.03 38.31 41.46
C ILE A 740 7.17 38.75 42.92
N ILE A 741 6.41 38.10 43.82
CA ILE A 741 6.50 38.38 45.26
C ILE A 741 7.90 38.05 45.79
N GLY A 742 8.42 36.91 45.42
CA GLY A 742 9.79 36.52 45.80
C GLY A 742 10.83 37.51 45.26
N GLY A 743 10.69 37.95 44.01
CA GLY A 743 11.53 39.00 43.42
C GLY A 743 11.41 40.35 44.14
N LEU A 744 10.17 40.74 44.49
CA LEU A 744 9.93 41.92 45.30
C LEU A 744 10.54 41.82 46.72
N PHE A 745 10.36 40.62 47.35
CA PHE A 745 10.97 40.36 48.65
C PHE A 745 12.51 40.43 48.61
N VAL A 746 13.13 39.80 47.58
CA VAL A 746 14.54 39.88 47.36
C VAL A 746 14.96 41.33 47.07
N GLY A 747 14.20 42.06 46.25
CA GLY A 747 14.47 43.50 46.01
C GLY A 747 14.39 44.36 47.27
N ILE A 748 13.34 44.15 48.09
CA ILE A 748 13.17 44.83 49.39
C ILE A 748 14.33 44.44 50.33
N SER A 749 14.68 43.14 50.39
CA SER A 749 15.80 42.64 51.20
C SER A 749 17.12 43.25 50.81
N VAL A 750 17.41 43.26 49.50
CA VAL A 750 18.61 43.92 48.96
C VAL A 750 18.57 45.42 49.28
N HIS A 751 17.41 46.05 49.09
CA HIS A 751 17.23 47.48 49.40
C HIS A 751 17.44 47.77 50.87
N THR A 752 16.90 46.95 51.78
CA THR A 752 17.05 47.12 53.22
C THR A 752 18.48 46.85 53.64
N LEU A 753 19.14 45.82 53.10
CA LEU A 753 20.56 45.54 53.32
C LEU A 753 21.43 46.68 52.77
N TYR A 754 21.11 47.19 51.58
CA TYR A 754 21.81 48.31 50.96
C TYR A 754 21.61 49.61 51.80
N ARG A 755 20.38 49.87 52.26
CA ARG A 755 20.05 50.99 53.13
C ARG A 755 20.75 50.86 54.48
N GLY A 756 20.76 49.63 55.04
CA GLY A 756 21.50 49.31 56.27
C GLY A 756 23.03 49.53 56.08
N TYR A 757 23.56 49.07 54.93
CA TYR A 757 24.95 49.28 54.55
C TYR A 757 25.27 50.78 54.37
N TYR A 758 24.37 51.50 53.68
CA TYR A 758 24.51 52.95 53.46
C TYR A 758 24.42 53.75 54.72
N HIS A 759 23.47 53.39 55.63
CA HIS A 759 23.41 54.06 56.97
C HIS A 759 24.64 53.72 57.83
N LYS A 760 25.12 52.51 57.74
CA LYS A 760 26.37 52.11 58.40
C LYS A 760 27.57 52.81 57.77
N ARG A 761 27.62 53.00 56.49
CA ARG A 761 28.61 53.73 55.74
C ARG A 761 28.56 55.26 56.03
N GLN A 762 27.32 55.86 56.07
CA GLN A 762 27.19 57.27 56.48
C GLN A 762 27.60 57.48 57.93
N ARG A 763 27.30 56.60 58.86
CA ARG A 763 27.83 56.66 60.25
C ARG A 763 29.32 56.50 60.23
N ASN A 764 29.89 55.65 59.43
CA ASN A 764 31.32 55.54 59.31
C ASN A 764 31.99 56.72 58.55
N ILE A 765 31.25 57.34 57.61
CA ILE A 765 31.73 58.56 56.90
C ILE A 765 31.67 59.78 57.84
N ILE A 766 30.61 59.91 58.69
CA ILE A 766 30.54 60.94 59.71
C ILE A 766 31.62 60.70 60.76
N ALA A 767 31.92 59.45 61.15
CA ALA A 767 33.06 59.09 62.00
C ALA A 767 34.41 59.28 61.31
N ALA A 768 34.47 59.07 59.95
CA ALA A 768 35.65 59.26 59.15
C ALA A 768 35.93 60.76 58.86
N ASN A 769 34.91 61.63 58.65
CA ASN A 769 35.05 63.03 58.46
C ASN A 769 35.61 63.76 59.73
N GLN A 770 35.39 63.14 60.90
CA GLN A 770 36.12 63.59 62.13
C GLN A 770 37.55 63.11 62.18
N LYS A 771 37.87 62.04 61.36
CA LYS A 771 39.28 61.58 61.25
C LYS A 771 39.99 62.13 60.03
N GLU A 772 39.25 62.77 59.07
CA GLU A 772 39.81 63.24 57.77
C GLU A 772 40.56 64.62 57.89
N MET A 773 40.47 65.25 59.00
CA MET A 773 41.37 66.34 59.38
C MET A 773 42.78 65.86 59.77
N GLU A 774 42.90 64.50 59.94
CA GLU A 774 44.24 63.92 60.26
C GLU A 774 44.85 63.22 59.02
N LEU A 775 44.15 63.10 57.88
CA LEU A 775 44.59 62.22 56.83
C LEU A 775 44.79 62.84 55.43
N GLN A 776 45.10 64.18 55.37
CA GLN A 776 45.74 64.80 54.23
C GLN A 776 47.21 64.32 53.95
N ARG A 777 47.60 63.26 54.65
CA ARG A 777 48.94 62.69 54.45
C ARG A 777 48.96 61.36 53.65
N VAL A 778 47.77 60.81 53.21
CA VAL A 778 47.73 59.51 52.56
C VAL A 778 47.12 59.60 51.16
N GLN A 779 47.14 60.72 50.47
CA GLN A 779 46.69 60.81 49.05
C GLN A 779 47.65 60.32 48.00
N SER A 780 48.83 59.85 48.39
CA SER A 780 49.84 59.35 47.42
C SER A 780 49.81 57.80 47.23
N GLU A 781 49.03 57.08 47.98
CA GLU A 781 48.97 55.57 47.80
C GLU A 781 47.80 55.04 46.99
N LYS A 782 46.78 55.86 46.63
CA LYS A 782 45.63 55.38 45.91
C LYS A 782 45.78 55.27 44.38
N GLU A 783 46.81 55.82 43.83
CA GLU A 783 47.06 55.74 42.39
C GLU A 783 47.76 54.44 41.99
N ILE A 784 48.34 53.71 42.90
CA ILE A 784 49.05 52.45 42.64
C ILE A 784 48.11 51.24 42.61
N ILE A 785 46.92 51.30 43.27
CA ILE A 785 45.97 50.18 43.36
C ILE A 785 45.07 50.07 42.12
N ARG A 786 44.87 51.19 41.39
CA ARG A 786 43.99 51.16 40.17
C ARG A 786 44.72 50.48 38.99
N ILE A 787 46.03 50.69 38.92
CA ILE A 787 46.79 50.03 37.83
C ILE A 787 46.98 48.51 38.07
N LYS A 788 46.94 48.07 39.31
CA LYS A 788 47.13 46.66 39.63
C LYS A 788 45.94 45.76 39.35
N ASN A 789 44.72 46.33 39.35
CA ASN A 789 43.47 45.54 39.06
C ASN A 789 43.21 45.35 37.57
N GLU A 790 43.64 46.22 36.71
CA GLU A 790 43.57 46.05 35.26
C GLU A 790 44.65 45.04 34.77
N GLN A 791 45.81 45.02 35.41
CA GLN A 791 46.83 44.01 35.11
C GLN A 791 46.39 42.59 35.54
N LEU A 792 45.72 42.42 36.65
CA LEU A 792 45.28 41.09 37.15
C LEU A 792 44.20 40.45 36.25
N ARG A 793 43.35 41.25 35.60
CA ARG A 793 42.35 40.69 34.65
C ARG A 793 43.00 40.21 33.35
N LYS A 794 44.03 40.93 32.91
CA LYS A 794 44.75 40.54 31.69
C LYS A 794 45.65 39.33 31.94
N GLU A 795 46.29 39.29 33.10
CA GLU A 795 47.11 38.14 33.53
C GLU A 795 46.30 36.85 33.72
N PHE A 796 45.01 36.94 34.14
CA PHE A 796 44.17 35.74 34.30
C PHE A 796 43.74 35.16 32.95
N GLN A 797 43.52 36.03 31.95
CA GLN A 797 43.15 35.59 30.59
C GLN A 797 44.40 35.08 29.84
N ASP A 798 45.54 35.72 30.03
CA ASP A 798 46.83 35.31 29.46
C ASP A 798 47.34 34.00 30.09
N LYS A 799 47.14 33.81 31.39
CA LYS A 799 47.52 32.57 32.10
C LYS A 799 46.62 31.38 31.74
N SER A 800 45.36 31.62 31.44
CA SER A 800 44.46 30.56 30.95
C SER A 800 44.85 30.08 29.55
N ASN A 801 45.25 31.02 28.68
CA ASN A 801 45.72 30.69 27.32
C ASN A 801 47.16 30.09 27.35
N GLU A 802 48.00 30.56 28.28
CA GLU A 802 49.34 30.01 28.50
C GLU A 802 49.31 28.60 29.06
N LEU A 803 48.33 28.30 29.93
CA LEU A 803 48.14 26.95 30.49
C LEU A 803 47.72 25.98 29.40
N ALA A 804 46.80 26.37 28.51
CA ALA A 804 46.37 25.55 27.39
C ALA A 804 47.53 25.33 26.37
N ALA A 805 48.33 26.37 26.10
CA ALA A 805 49.48 26.26 25.23
C ALA A 805 50.64 25.46 25.87
N SER A 806 50.82 25.57 27.18
CA SER A 806 51.83 24.81 27.95
C SER A 806 51.47 23.32 27.99
N THR A 807 50.19 22.99 28.22
CA THR A 807 49.71 21.59 28.22
C THR A 807 49.88 20.96 26.83
N MET A 808 49.62 21.72 25.76
CA MET A 808 49.83 21.27 24.37
C MET A 808 51.34 21.08 24.05
N SER A 809 52.20 21.89 24.62
CA SER A 809 53.66 21.78 24.51
C SER A 809 54.20 20.53 25.21
N ILE A 810 53.61 20.16 26.37
CA ILE A 810 53.98 18.94 27.10
C ILE A 810 53.61 17.69 26.32
N ILE A 811 52.39 17.67 25.71
CA ILE A 811 51.94 16.55 24.87
C ILE A 811 52.85 16.37 23.67
N LYS A 812 53.21 17.46 22.95
CA LYS A 812 54.16 17.41 21.84
C LYS A 812 55.54 16.95 22.28
N LYS A 813 55.97 17.36 23.45
CA LYS A 813 57.26 16.95 24.01
C LYS A 813 57.26 15.44 24.34
N ASN A 814 56.15 14.93 24.86
CA ASN A 814 56.01 13.50 25.15
C ASN A 814 55.94 12.63 23.89
N GLU A 815 55.28 13.12 22.81
CA GLU A 815 55.33 12.47 21.49
C GLU A 815 56.73 12.41 20.87
N LEU A 816 57.49 13.49 21.02
CA LEU A 816 58.90 13.53 20.58
C LEU A 816 59.79 12.58 21.38
N LEU A 817 59.59 12.49 22.70
CA LEU A 817 60.28 11.53 23.57
C LEU A 817 59.93 10.09 23.23
N TYR A 818 58.69 9.81 22.83
CA TYR A 818 58.27 8.49 22.39
C TYR A 818 58.96 8.08 21.07
N LYS A 819 59.02 9.01 20.10
CA LYS A 819 59.74 8.79 18.83
C LYS A 819 61.24 8.65 19.03
N ALA A 820 61.79 9.42 19.95
CA ALA A 820 63.22 9.33 20.29
C ALA A 820 63.56 7.98 20.96
N LYS A 821 62.68 7.47 21.80
CA LYS A 821 62.79 6.14 22.42
C LYS A 821 62.76 5.04 21.36
N GLU A 822 61.79 5.08 20.41
CA GLU A 822 61.70 4.12 19.30
C GLU A 822 62.98 4.13 18.45
N GLN A 823 63.49 5.30 18.15
CA GLN A 823 64.71 5.45 17.36
C GLN A 823 65.96 4.95 18.10
N LEU A 824 65.99 5.11 19.42
CA LEU A 824 67.08 4.57 20.27
C LEU A 824 67.03 3.06 20.45
N MET A 825 65.83 2.49 20.44
CA MET A 825 65.61 1.02 20.47
C MET A 825 65.91 0.35 19.13
N ALA A 826 65.88 1.10 18.02
CA ALA A 826 66.16 0.60 16.67
C ALA A 826 67.63 0.76 16.25
N SER A 827 68.45 1.38 17.06
CA SER A 827 69.87 1.54 16.72
C SER A 827 70.73 0.42 17.32
N GLU A 828 71.53 -0.25 16.49
CA GLU A 828 72.45 -1.36 16.85
C GLU A 828 73.70 -0.92 17.69
N ALA A 829 73.62 0.16 18.45
CA ALA A 829 74.68 0.59 19.26
C ALA A 829 74.55 0.09 20.69
N ASP A 830 75.68 -0.38 21.24
CA ASP A 830 76.00 -0.96 22.54
C ASP A 830 74.93 -0.82 23.66
N THR A 831 74.39 -1.91 24.05
CA THR A 831 73.17 -2.04 24.90
C THR A 831 73.36 -1.53 26.34
N GLU A 832 74.59 -1.35 26.80
CA GLU A 832 74.89 -0.90 28.22
C GLU A 832 74.86 0.63 28.43
N SER A 833 75.18 1.38 27.39
CA SER A 833 75.20 2.86 27.53
C SER A 833 73.83 3.50 27.23
N ILE A 834 72.92 2.80 26.55
CA ILE A 834 71.57 3.32 26.14
C ILE A 834 70.53 3.05 27.21
N ARG A 835 70.59 1.99 27.98
CA ARG A 835 69.62 1.62 29.03
C ARG A 835 69.28 2.75 30.01
N PRO A 836 70.30 3.54 30.56
CA PRO A 836 69.95 4.63 31.45
C PRO A 836 69.15 5.75 30.78
N ILE A 837 69.35 5.94 29.45
CA ILE A 837 68.69 7.00 28.68
C ILE A 837 67.23 6.57 28.41
N ILE A 838 67.02 5.31 28.03
CA ILE A 838 65.65 4.76 27.82
C ILE A 838 64.89 4.76 29.14
N HIS A 839 65.54 4.40 30.27
CA HIS A 839 64.88 4.42 31.59
C HIS A 839 64.51 5.84 32.02
N THR A 840 65.38 6.83 31.71
CA THR A 840 65.10 8.26 31.96
C THR A 840 63.95 8.77 31.10
N ILE A 841 63.83 8.32 29.85
CA ILE A 841 62.70 8.62 28.95
C ILE A 841 61.40 7.97 29.45
N ASP A 842 61.51 6.70 29.91
CA ASP A 842 60.32 5.96 30.46
C ASP A 842 59.80 6.58 31.77
N LYS A 843 60.67 7.04 32.60
CA LYS A 843 60.36 7.75 33.85
C LYS A 843 59.61 9.08 33.56
N ASN A 844 59.92 9.73 32.43
CA ASN A 844 59.29 10.98 32.02
C ASN A 844 58.04 10.77 31.15
N LEU A 845 57.80 9.55 30.63
CA LEU A 845 56.59 9.18 29.83
C LEU A 845 55.46 8.56 30.65
N ASN A 846 55.73 8.06 31.87
CA ASN A 846 54.77 7.35 32.71
C ASN A 846 53.82 8.27 33.52
N GLN A 847 53.33 9.35 32.88
CA GLN A 847 52.20 10.10 33.41
C GLN A 847 51.01 9.89 32.46
N SER A 848 50.18 8.95 32.80
CA SER A 848 49.02 8.54 32.00
C SER A 848 47.84 9.53 31.97
N ASP A 849 47.96 10.70 32.60
CA ASP A 849 46.82 11.62 32.82
C ASP A 849 46.83 12.88 31.92
N ASP A 850 47.79 13.00 31.02
CA ASP A 850 47.92 14.20 30.17
C ASP A 850 46.76 14.47 29.24
N TRP A 851 46.10 13.38 28.78
CA TRP A 851 44.94 13.53 27.90
C TRP A 851 43.67 13.95 28.67
N GLU A 852 43.46 13.43 29.86
CA GLU A 852 42.28 13.80 30.65
C GLU A 852 42.42 15.26 31.15
N LEU A 853 43.59 15.70 31.50
CA LEU A 853 43.88 17.12 31.82
C LEU A 853 43.67 18.06 30.62
N PHE A 854 44.10 17.66 29.41
CA PHE A 854 43.85 18.43 28.19
C PHE A 854 42.35 18.47 27.87
N LYS A 855 41.66 17.36 27.97
CA LYS A 855 40.21 17.23 27.71
C LYS A 855 39.39 18.11 28.68
N GLU A 856 39.80 18.18 29.94
CA GLU A 856 39.18 19.03 30.95
C GLU A 856 39.45 20.52 30.69
N ALA A 857 40.68 20.90 30.35
CA ALA A 857 41.05 22.26 29.98
C ALA A 857 40.34 22.69 28.67
N PHE A 858 40.24 21.81 27.67
CA PHE A 858 39.58 22.08 26.40
C PHE A 858 38.03 22.13 26.55
N ASN A 859 37.44 21.28 27.39
CA ASN A 859 36.01 21.35 27.72
C ASN A 859 35.66 22.63 28.49
N ASN A 860 36.59 23.21 29.24
CA ASN A 860 36.38 24.50 29.92
C ASN A 860 36.50 25.69 28.95
N ALA A 861 37.26 25.56 27.87
CA ALA A 861 37.40 26.59 26.83
C ALA A 861 36.25 26.50 25.76
N ASP A 862 35.82 25.30 25.36
CA ASP A 862 34.69 25.12 24.39
C ASP A 862 33.76 24.00 24.80
N ARG A 863 32.88 24.30 25.78
CA ARG A 863 31.97 23.36 26.44
C ARG A 863 31.00 22.59 25.52
N LYS A 864 30.86 22.98 24.25
CA LYS A 864 29.85 22.43 23.34
C LYS A 864 30.44 21.57 22.22
N PHE A 865 31.72 21.67 21.93
CA PHE A 865 32.32 21.03 20.75
C PHE A 865 32.34 19.50 20.83
N LEU A 866 32.89 18.91 21.84
CA LEU A 866 33.01 17.45 21.97
C LEU A 866 31.68 16.76 22.15
N LYS A 867 30.71 17.41 22.82
CA LYS A 867 29.33 16.90 22.94
C LYS A 867 28.62 16.90 21.60
N LYS A 868 28.81 17.90 20.76
CA LYS A 868 28.21 18.03 19.43
C LYS A 868 28.81 17.02 18.45
N LEU A 869 30.11 16.83 18.52
CA LEU A 869 30.85 15.87 17.70
C LEU A 869 30.40 14.43 17.97
N LYS A 870 30.23 14.02 19.22
CA LYS A 870 29.71 12.69 19.60
C LYS A 870 28.27 12.46 19.20
N LYS A 871 27.46 13.52 19.15
CA LYS A 871 26.07 13.44 18.78
C LYS A 871 25.86 13.27 17.26
N VAL A 872 26.76 13.88 16.47
CA VAL A 872 26.69 13.84 15.00
C VAL A 872 27.37 12.58 14.46
N HIS A 873 28.40 12.10 15.14
CA HIS A 873 29.20 10.95 14.72
C HIS A 873 29.41 9.97 15.89
N PRO A 874 28.44 9.12 16.22
CA PRO A 874 28.50 8.24 17.41
C PRO A 874 29.55 7.13 17.32
N ASN A 875 30.04 6.81 16.14
CA ASN A 875 30.98 5.71 15.88
C ASN A 875 32.47 6.13 15.87
N LEU A 876 32.78 7.36 16.20
CA LEU A 876 34.18 7.81 16.27
C LEU A 876 34.93 7.12 17.40
N SER A 877 36.11 6.59 17.08
CA SER A 877 37.00 5.99 18.08
C SER A 877 37.57 7.06 19.00
N PRO A 878 38.10 6.69 20.19
CA PRO A 878 38.79 7.62 21.10
C PRO A 878 39.93 8.39 20.42
N ASN A 879 40.59 7.78 19.45
CA ASN A 879 41.68 8.42 18.69
C ASN A 879 41.17 9.44 17.68
N ASP A 880 40.02 9.19 17.03
CA ASP A 880 39.42 10.15 16.11
C ASP A 880 38.90 11.40 16.86
N ILE A 881 38.42 11.24 18.07
CA ILE A 881 37.99 12.35 18.94
C ILE A 881 39.19 13.22 19.35
N LYS A 882 40.31 12.58 19.65
CA LYS A 882 41.59 13.28 19.89
C LYS A 882 42.00 14.11 18.67
N LEU A 883 41.97 13.51 17.50
CA LEU A 883 42.37 14.19 16.25
C LEU A 883 41.48 15.40 15.96
N CYS A 884 40.16 15.25 16.17
CA CYS A 884 39.20 16.35 15.98
C CYS A 884 39.43 17.51 17.00
N ALA A 885 39.83 17.21 18.23
CA ALA A 885 40.19 18.23 19.22
C ALA A 885 41.50 18.95 18.89
N TYR A 886 42.45 18.29 18.23
CA TYR A 886 43.69 18.88 17.78
C TYR A 886 43.57 19.76 16.51
N LEU A 887 42.60 19.42 15.65
CA LEU A 887 42.39 20.17 14.41
C LEU A 887 41.57 21.47 14.62
N ARG A 888 40.89 21.63 15.75
CA ARG A 888 40.18 22.83 16.14
C ARG A 888 41.06 23.77 17.00
#